data_48e1c6cafa054b97f88d6053000f2f73
#
_entry.id   48e1c6cafa054b97f88d6053000f2f73
#
_cell.length_a   1.000
_cell.length_b   1.000
_cell.length_c   1.000
_cell.angle_alpha   90.00
_cell.angle_beta   90.00
_cell.angle_gamma   90.00
#
_symmetry.space_group_name_H-M   'P 1'
#
loop_
_entity.id
_entity.type
_entity.pdbx_description
1 polymer ?
#
loop_
_entity_poly.entity_id
_entity_poly.type
_entity_poly.pdbx_seq_one_letter_code
_entity_poly.pdbx_strand_id
1 'polypeptide(L)'
;MYKPEFMKVYTDLPFLVDVKTQKMIRRNDMEHTEDKELHHKWEEQFYCMNETSGQPFLMPGTEGHETRTLRLPADVKPALEGTWTIKDIHGHEREVTTAFEMLKKSAAKFAPEATKDITGVHPETVTQLAKDIALPKVVEITTGFSLNKYFNGMMTIWNVASICGLTGRMGPYGGLNTENEFQLSGLGALSGFSGKYNPRFGSGFVGEFMNGNGMKTFDEYFQDEDVKRAQNGMSKKEYMAVLSEMLEAGKNGGKNLESKHGNVVKPWWLPTTALIVADSTFRRNKGNEYRKAFLGRMDFYAYVDYRMSEAAQYADVLLPAKSHYEVYDLRTSPGYHRFTNLAQPVANIKNVGEAMDEWSMFTLLAKKLEEIANRPQNVAKAKVKDDVRYARPGYHDLTIFHKEYTNTDEESEGEGEVYLGTDKMAVQAALEKCAQYEPWTMEKMYKMGGFLLINDKAAQTSPLYSDKPYNSNEYHLYRFEPLHTMSGRQTFYVDHEMYIRMGANTNTGMEGIRPQRKEYPYVLMTPHARWSIHSNYKTSRTLLRLQRGVPAAQVNRVVAETKGIKDGDTIRIFNNLGEFFAMAKLSSSAPADGLVMEHGWEPYMYKFNKGHNEVVPTSLNLLEMADGWGHLKFGGLWDGNQYAYDGAVNYEKAKV
;
A
#
# COMPACT_ATOMS: atom_id res chain seq x y z
N MET A 1 -27.30 14.15 -9.83
CA MET A 1 -26.89 13.41 -8.60
C MET A 1 -25.54 13.86 -8.07
N TYR A 2 -24.64 14.37 -8.89
CA TYR A 2 -23.39 14.96 -8.44
C TYR A 2 -23.58 16.39 -7.89
N LYS A 3 -22.58 16.89 -7.19
CA LYS A 3 -22.57 18.19 -6.49
C LYS A 3 -21.60 19.16 -7.16
N PRO A 4 -22.01 19.94 -8.18
CA PRO A 4 -21.13 20.79 -8.97
C PRO A 4 -20.30 21.77 -8.14
N GLU A 5 -20.93 22.42 -7.17
CA GLU A 5 -20.24 23.43 -6.32
C GLU A 5 -19.13 22.79 -5.45
N PHE A 6 -19.34 21.55 -4.99
CA PHE A 6 -18.31 20.80 -4.30
C PHE A 6 -17.17 20.41 -5.25
N MET A 7 -17.51 19.88 -6.43
CA MET A 7 -16.53 19.44 -7.43
C MET A 7 -15.63 20.58 -7.88
N LYS A 8 -16.17 21.77 -8.08
CA LYS A 8 -15.44 22.97 -8.52
C LYS A 8 -14.35 23.41 -7.53
N VAL A 9 -14.55 23.16 -6.25
CA VAL A 9 -13.63 23.63 -5.20
C VAL A 9 -12.68 22.54 -4.74
N TYR A 10 -13.18 21.32 -4.54
CA TYR A 10 -12.47 20.26 -3.81
C TYR A 10 -11.91 19.14 -4.69
N THR A 11 -12.10 19.23 -6.01
CA THR A 11 -11.58 18.23 -6.96
C THR A 11 -10.79 18.91 -8.09
N ASP A 12 -9.99 18.13 -8.80
CA ASP A 12 -9.29 18.57 -10.02
C ASP A 12 -10.13 18.46 -11.29
N LEU A 13 -11.41 18.11 -11.18
CA LEU A 13 -12.33 17.97 -12.31
C LEU A 13 -12.48 19.20 -13.20
N PRO A 14 -12.40 20.45 -12.68
CA PRO A 14 -12.44 21.65 -13.52
C PRO A 14 -11.12 21.96 -14.26
N PHE A 15 -10.03 21.24 -14.01
CA PHE A 15 -8.74 21.54 -14.63
C PHE A 15 -8.79 21.29 -16.14
N LEU A 16 -8.12 22.18 -16.89
CA LEU A 16 -8.06 22.05 -18.34
C LEU A 16 -7.10 20.96 -18.77
N VAL A 17 -7.55 20.17 -19.73
CA VAL A 17 -6.80 19.07 -20.34
C VAL A 17 -6.74 19.30 -21.84
N ASP A 18 -5.56 19.24 -22.42
CA ASP A 18 -5.34 19.26 -23.86
C ASP A 18 -5.91 17.96 -24.48
N VAL A 19 -6.84 18.11 -25.40
CA VAL A 19 -7.58 16.97 -25.98
C VAL A 19 -6.65 16.02 -26.75
N LYS A 20 -5.61 16.55 -27.38
CA LYS A 20 -4.67 15.77 -28.18
C LYS A 20 -3.63 15.03 -27.35
N THR A 21 -3.00 15.74 -26.44
CA THR A 21 -1.90 15.18 -25.60
C THR A 21 -2.38 14.51 -24.34
N GLN A 22 -3.61 14.77 -23.92
CA GLN A 22 -4.20 14.34 -22.66
C GLN A 22 -3.42 14.84 -21.42
N LYS A 23 -2.61 15.89 -21.57
CA LYS A 23 -1.90 16.56 -20.49
C LYS A 23 -2.74 17.70 -19.93
N MET A 24 -2.67 17.90 -18.62
CA MET A 24 -3.24 19.08 -17.98
C MET A 24 -2.50 20.34 -18.44
N ILE A 25 -3.22 21.45 -18.62
CA ILE A 25 -2.61 22.75 -18.97
C ILE A 25 -1.98 23.36 -17.73
N ARG A 26 -0.68 23.49 -17.79
CA ARG A 26 0.15 24.07 -16.73
C ARG A 26 0.52 25.52 -17.02
N ARG A 27 1.02 26.22 -16.00
CA ARG A 27 1.47 27.59 -16.15
C ARG A 27 2.57 27.72 -17.20
N ASN A 28 3.50 26.76 -17.26
CA ASN A 28 4.55 26.71 -18.27
C ASN A 28 4.05 26.56 -19.71
N ASP A 29 2.83 26.09 -19.91
CA ASP A 29 2.21 26.04 -21.26
C ASP A 29 1.74 27.42 -21.72
N MET A 30 1.48 28.34 -20.80
CA MET A 30 0.83 29.63 -21.06
C MET A 30 1.71 30.83 -20.80
N GLU A 31 2.71 30.70 -19.94
CA GLU A 31 3.60 31.77 -19.48
C GLU A 31 5.06 31.34 -19.55
N HIS A 32 5.97 32.33 -19.69
CA HIS A 32 7.42 32.09 -19.75
C HIS A 32 8.14 32.66 -18.53
N THR A 33 9.17 31.94 -18.07
CA THR A 33 10.11 32.45 -17.07
C THR A 33 11.51 31.91 -17.37
N GLU A 34 12.51 32.75 -17.16
CA GLU A 34 13.93 32.38 -17.23
C GLU A 34 14.43 31.76 -15.90
N ASP A 35 13.66 31.96 -14.83
CA ASP A 35 13.98 31.43 -13.51
C ASP A 35 13.66 29.94 -13.43
N LYS A 36 14.68 29.11 -13.29
CA LYS A 36 14.55 27.64 -13.25
C LYS A 36 13.77 27.13 -12.04
N GLU A 37 13.91 27.81 -10.90
CA GLU A 37 13.17 27.42 -9.70
C GLU A 37 11.67 27.75 -9.86
N LEU A 38 11.39 28.91 -10.42
CA LEU A 38 10.02 29.31 -10.73
C LEU A 38 9.40 28.44 -11.80
N HIS A 39 10.18 28.10 -12.85
CA HIS A 39 9.75 27.17 -13.90
C HIS A 39 9.35 25.81 -13.30
N HIS A 40 10.14 25.28 -12.37
CA HIS A 40 9.80 24.03 -11.70
C HIS A 40 8.53 24.14 -10.84
N LYS A 41 8.33 25.25 -10.13
CA LYS A 41 7.08 25.48 -9.38
C LYS A 41 5.87 25.61 -10.30
N TRP A 42 6.03 26.15 -11.50
CA TRP A 42 4.95 26.30 -12.48
C TRP A 42 4.48 24.98 -13.10
N GLU A 43 5.28 23.94 -13.04
CA GLU A 43 4.85 22.58 -13.41
C GLU A 43 3.74 22.04 -12.50
N GLU A 44 3.61 22.61 -11.31
CA GLU A 44 2.59 22.25 -10.32
C GLU A 44 1.47 23.31 -10.20
N GLN A 45 1.31 24.15 -11.22
CA GLN A 45 0.25 25.17 -11.31
C GLN A 45 -0.60 24.93 -12.55
N PHE A 46 -1.92 24.89 -12.37
CA PHE A 46 -2.86 24.44 -13.40
C PHE A 46 -3.89 25.50 -13.74
N TYR A 47 -4.30 25.54 -15.00
CA TYR A 47 -5.36 26.39 -15.48
C TYR A 47 -6.74 25.73 -15.44
N CYS A 48 -7.73 26.55 -15.13
CA CYS A 48 -9.17 26.27 -15.30
C CYS A 48 -9.79 27.33 -16.19
N MET A 49 -10.99 27.05 -16.73
CA MET A 49 -11.77 28.07 -17.46
C MET A 49 -12.76 28.73 -16.50
N ASN A 50 -12.84 30.05 -16.50
CA ASN A 50 -13.84 30.78 -15.75
C ASN A 50 -15.18 30.83 -16.52
N GLU A 51 -16.26 30.28 -15.98
CA GLU A 51 -17.58 30.27 -16.60
C GLU A 51 -18.09 31.68 -16.92
N THR A 52 -17.76 32.66 -16.07
CA THR A 52 -18.30 34.03 -16.19
C THR A 52 -17.60 34.84 -17.26
N SER A 53 -16.27 34.78 -17.32
CA SER A 53 -15.46 35.60 -18.25
C SER A 53 -15.12 34.86 -19.54
N GLY A 54 -15.23 33.53 -19.56
CA GLY A 54 -14.76 32.71 -20.68
C GLY A 54 -13.23 32.74 -20.85
N GLN A 55 -12.48 33.16 -19.82
CA GLN A 55 -11.02 33.24 -19.85
C GLN A 55 -10.38 32.20 -18.93
N PRO A 56 -9.22 31.64 -19.32
CA PRO A 56 -8.46 30.77 -18.46
C PRO A 56 -7.88 31.54 -17.26
N PHE A 57 -7.81 30.89 -16.12
CA PHE A 57 -7.21 31.42 -14.90
C PHE A 57 -6.44 30.34 -14.15
N LEU A 58 -5.44 30.73 -13.38
CA LEU A 58 -4.66 29.85 -12.53
C LEU A 58 -5.47 29.44 -11.29
N MET A 59 -5.60 28.15 -11.06
CA MET A 59 -6.33 27.61 -9.93
C MET A 59 -5.53 27.76 -8.64
N PRO A 60 -6.05 28.44 -7.60
CA PRO A 60 -5.35 28.59 -6.32
C PRO A 60 -5.27 27.25 -5.56
N GLY A 61 -4.32 27.14 -4.64
CA GLY A 61 -4.18 26.01 -3.73
C GLY A 61 -3.48 24.77 -4.32
N THR A 62 -3.00 24.82 -5.55
CA THR A 62 -2.13 23.80 -6.13
C THR A 62 -0.74 23.87 -5.47
N GLU A 63 0.03 22.80 -5.53
CA GLU A 63 1.30 22.70 -4.78
C GLU A 63 2.30 23.80 -5.11
N GLY A 64 2.49 24.12 -6.37
CA GLY A 64 3.39 25.19 -6.81
C GLY A 64 2.82 26.60 -6.71
N HIS A 65 1.54 26.77 -6.34
CA HIS A 65 0.89 28.08 -6.30
C HIS A 65 1.22 28.84 -5.01
N GLU A 66 1.47 30.14 -5.12
CA GLU A 66 1.81 31.01 -4.00
C GLU A 66 0.71 31.07 -2.94
N THR A 67 -0.56 31.05 -3.40
CA THR A 67 -1.72 31.07 -2.52
C THR A 67 -2.12 29.64 -2.13
N ARG A 68 -1.82 29.25 -0.90
CA ARG A 68 -2.09 27.92 -0.34
C ARG A 68 -3.49 27.83 0.29
N THR A 69 -4.53 28.08 -0.51
CA THR A 69 -5.92 27.94 -0.09
C THR A 69 -6.81 27.43 -1.23
N LEU A 70 -7.81 26.63 -0.90
CA LEU A 70 -8.84 26.21 -1.85
C LEU A 70 -9.93 27.27 -2.08
N ARG A 71 -9.90 28.37 -1.31
CA ARG A 71 -10.87 29.46 -1.45
C ARG A 71 -10.70 30.15 -2.79
N LEU A 72 -11.77 30.14 -3.58
CA LEU A 72 -11.77 30.80 -4.87
C LEU A 72 -11.99 32.32 -4.70
N PRO A 73 -11.40 33.19 -5.54
CA PRO A 73 -11.76 34.60 -5.66
C PRO A 73 -13.27 34.75 -5.98
N ALA A 74 -13.85 35.84 -5.54
CA ALA A 74 -15.31 36.04 -5.66
C ALA A 74 -15.81 36.17 -7.11
N ASP A 75 -14.94 36.59 -8.02
CA ASP A 75 -15.21 36.77 -9.44
C ASP A 75 -14.85 35.53 -10.29
N VAL A 76 -14.37 34.49 -9.64
CA VAL A 76 -13.91 33.25 -10.33
C VAL A 76 -14.89 32.11 -10.07
N LYS A 77 -15.37 31.52 -11.16
CA LYS A 77 -16.23 30.34 -11.15
C LYS A 77 -15.72 29.31 -12.14
N PRO A 78 -15.05 28.25 -11.66
CA PRO A 78 -14.52 27.22 -12.57
C PRO A 78 -15.59 26.52 -13.38
N ALA A 79 -15.38 26.36 -14.67
CA ALA A 79 -16.22 25.55 -15.54
C ALA A 79 -15.96 24.05 -15.26
N LEU A 80 -17.03 23.26 -15.19
CA LEU A 80 -16.94 21.79 -15.18
C LEU A 80 -17.10 21.18 -16.57
N GLU A 81 -17.81 21.84 -17.44
CA GLU A 81 -18.15 21.32 -18.76
C GLU A 81 -17.77 22.33 -19.83
N GLY A 82 -17.39 21.83 -20.99
CA GLY A 82 -17.10 22.63 -22.17
C GLY A 82 -15.78 22.23 -22.85
N THR A 83 -15.65 22.79 -24.07
CA THR A 83 -14.43 22.65 -24.90
C THR A 83 -14.11 24.03 -25.43
N TRP A 84 -12.85 24.41 -25.40
CA TRP A 84 -12.37 25.74 -25.81
C TRP A 84 -11.08 25.61 -26.62
N THR A 85 -10.80 26.65 -27.39
CA THR A 85 -9.50 26.83 -28.02
C THR A 85 -8.73 27.90 -27.24
N ILE A 86 -7.55 27.54 -26.75
CA ILE A 86 -6.62 28.46 -26.07
C ILE A 86 -5.35 28.61 -26.92
N LYS A 87 -4.59 29.66 -26.71
CA LYS A 87 -3.25 29.80 -27.29
C LYS A 87 -2.20 29.52 -26.25
N ASP A 88 -1.24 28.66 -26.59
CA ASP A 88 -0.08 28.43 -25.74
C ASP A 88 0.93 29.59 -25.85
N ILE A 89 2.01 29.49 -25.05
CA ILE A 89 3.09 30.49 -25.00
C ILE A 89 3.74 30.77 -26.38
N HIS A 90 3.67 29.81 -27.30
CA HIS A 90 4.20 29.93 -28.67
C HIS A 90 3.16 30.43 -29.68
N GLY A 91 1.95 30.73 -29.21
CA GLY A 91 0.84 31.15 -30.02
C GLY A 91 0.12 30.04 -30.79
N HIS A 92 0.45 28.78 -30.51
CA HIS A 92 -0.25 27.64 -31.13
C HIS A 92 -1.62 27.46 -30.48
N GLU A 93 -2.60 27.19 -31.31
CA GLU A 93 -3.94 26.87 -30.85
C GLU A 93 -3.99 25.44 -30.31
N ARG A 94 -4.52 25.30 -29.09
CA ARG A 94 -4.77 24.03 -28.43
C ARG A 94 -6.26 23.89 -28.13
N GLU A 95 -6.85 22.79 -28.55
CA GLU A 95 -8.18 22.43 -28.09
C GLU A 95 -8.10 21.82 -26.70
N VAL A 96 -8.83 22.39 -25.75
CA VAL A 96 -8.83 21.96 -24.33
C VAL A 96 -10.24 21.69 -23.85
N THR A 97 -10.35 20.75 -22.94
CA THR A 97 -11.60 20.42 -22.25
C THR A 97 -11.32 20.27 -20.75
N THR A 98 -12.33 19.99 -19.94
CA THR A 98 -12.11 19.75 -18.51
C THR A 98 -11.80 18.29 -18.22
N ALA A 99 -11.13 18.04 -17.11
CA ALA A 99 -10.94 16.67 -16.59
C ALA A 99 -12.30 15.97 -16.35
N PHE A 100 -13.35 16.71 -16.02
CA PHE A 100 -14.71 16.16 -15.88
C PHE A 100 -15.27 15.65 -17.19
N GLU A 101 -15.09 16.35 -18.31
CA GLU A 101 -15.49 15.87 -19.65
C GLU A 101 -14.72 14.60 -20.02
N MET A 102 -13.43 14.54 -19.70
CA MET A 102 -12.62 13.35 -19.93
C MET A 102 -13.15 12.17 -19.10
N LEU A 103 -13.51 12.40 -17.82
CA LEU A 103 -14.13 11.39 -16.97
C LEU A 103 -15.48 10.92 -17.52
N LYS A 104 -16.37 11.83 -17.93
CA LYS A 104 -17.66 11.47 -18.54
C LYS A 104 -17.49 10.58 -19.75
N LYS A 105 -16.59 10.98 -20.66
CA LYS A 105 -16.27 10.23 -21.88
C LYS A 105 -15.75 8.82 -21.57
N SER A 106 -14.87 8.70 -20.60
CA SER A 106 -14.32 7.42 -20.17
C SER A 106 -15.37 6.55 -19.47
N ALA A 107 -16.16 7.12 -18.56
CA ALA A 107 -17.19 6.42 -17.79
C ALA A 107 -18.36 5.93 -18.66
N ALA A 108 -18.64 6.59 -19.79
CA ALA A 108 -19.73 6.20 -20.70
C ALA A 108 -19.63 4.76 -21.19
N LYS A 109 -18.43 4.20 -21.29
CA LYS A 109 -18.19 2.80 -21.67
C LYS A 109 -18.70 1.80 -20.62
N PHE A 110 -18.92 2.25 -19.41
CA PHE A 110 -19.30 1.46 -18.25
C PHE A 110 -20.73 1.76 -17.79
N ALA A 111 -21.59 2.21 -18.70
CA ALA A 111 -23.00 2.38 -18.42
C ALA A 111 -23.61 1.08 -17.87
N PRO A 112 -24.59 1.14 -16.94
CA PRO A 112 -25.16 -0.06 -16.33
C PRO A 112 -25.64 -1.11 -17.33
N GLU A 113 -26.20 -0.69 -18.45
CA GLU A 113 -26.65 -1.57 -19.53
C GLU A 113 -25.49 -2.29 -20.23
N ALA A 114 -24.35 -1.62 -20.37
CA ALA A 114 -23.16 -2.19 -21.01
C ALA A 114 -22.40 -3.17 -20.08
N THR A 115 -22.56 -3.03 -18.77
CA THR A 115 -21.81 -3.79 -17.79
C THR A 115 -22.59 -4.92 -17.13
N LYS A 116 -23.90 -5.04 -17.36
CA LYS A 116 -24.77 -6.02 -16.71
C LYS A 116 -24.31 -7.47 -16.90
N ASP A 117 -23.85 -7.83 -18.10
CA ASP A 117 -23.43 -9.19 -18.41
C ASP A 117 -22.03 -9.52 -17.82
N ILE A 118 -21.25 -8.48 -17.51
CA ILE A 118 -19.93 -8.60 -16.86
C ILE A 118 -20.09 -8.72 -15.35
N THR A 119 -20.94 -7.87 -14.77
CA THR A 119 -21.10 -7.75 -13.31
C THR A 119 -22.18 -8.68 -12.75
N GLY A 120 -23.11 -9.13 -13.57
CA GLY A 120 -24.32 -9.84 -13.14
C GLY A 120 -25.32 -8.95 -12.39
N VAL A 121 -25.13 -7.63 -12.35
CA VAL A 121 -25.97 -6.69 -11.62
C VAL A 121 -26.96 -6.01 -12.58
N HIS A 122 -28.25 -6.01 -12.22
CA HIS A 122 -29.28 -5.38 -13.02
C HIS A 122 -29.09 -3.86 -13.08
N PRO A 123 -29.26 -3.19 -14.24
CA PRO A 123 -29.06 -1.75 -14.41
C PRO A 123 -29.85 -0.88 -13.44
N GLU A 124 -31.09 -1.27 -13.16
CA GLU A 124 -31.93 -0.54 -12.20
C GLU A 124 -31.37 -0.59 -10.77
N THR A 125 -30.75 -1.71 -10.38
CA THR A 125 -30.09 -1.85 -9.07
C THR A 125 -28.92 -0.88 -8.96
N VAL A 126 -28.09 -0.78 -10.02
CA VAL A 126 -26.98 0.18 -10.07
C VAL A 126 -27.49 1.62 -9.98
N THR A 127 -28.53 1.93 -10.74
CA THR A 127 -29.15 3.26 -10.74
C THR A 127 -29.77 3.59 -9.39
N GLN A 128 -30.42 2.63 -8.72
CA GLN A 128 -30.97 2.83 -7.39
C GLN A 128 -29.87 3.05 -6.35
N LEU A 129 -28.80 2.25 -6.38
CA LEU A 129 -27.64 2.43 -5.50
C LEU A 129 -27.01 3.82 -5.67
N ALA A 130 -26.89 4.29 -6.92
CA ALA A 130 -26.36 5.63 -7.19
C ALA A 130 -27.25 6.74 -6.56
N LYS A 131 -28.58 6.57 -6.56
CA LYS A 131 -29.53 7.48 -5.88
C LYS A 131 -29.38 7.38 -4.36
N ASP A 132 -29.27 6.17 -3.83
CA ASP A 132 -29.14 5.91 -2.39
C ASP A 132 -27.82 6.51 -1.82
N ILE A 133 -26.79 6.61 -2.63
CA ILE A 133 -25.55 7.31 -2.27
C ILE A 133 -25.68 8.82 -2.42
N ALA A 134 -26.30 9.31 -3.49
CA ALA A 134 -26.28 10.73 -3.84
C ALA A 134 -27.33 11.57 -3.07
N LEU A 135 -28.48 11.02 -2.74
CA LEU A 135 -29.62 11.77 -2.21
C LEU A 135 -29.60 11.99 -0.67
N PRO A 136 -29.24 11.01 0.17
CA PRO A 136 -29.22 11.21 1.62
C PRO A 136 -28.30 12.33 2.07
N LYS A 137 -28.54 12.91 3.24
CA LYS A 137 -27.70 13.99 3.78
C LYS A 137 -26.31 13.49 4.16
N VAL A 138 -26.23 12.31 4.74
CA VAL A 138 -24.98 11.70 5.18
C VAL A 138 -24.92 10.28 4.65
N VAL A 139 -23.79 9.91 4.05
CA VAL A 139 -23.51 8.55 3.55
C VAL A 139 -22.08 8.19 3.85
N GLU A 140 -21.88 7.03 4.42
CA GLU A 140 -20.55 6.43 4.59
C GLU A 140 -20.45 5.19 3.72
N ILE A 141 -19.34 5.07 3.01
CA ILE A 141 -18.97 3.90 2.21
C ILE A 141 -17.80 3.22 2.92
N THR A 142 -18.05 2.04 3.47
CA THR A 142 -16.99 1.28 4.15
C THR A 142 -16.40 0.24 3.19
N THR A 143 -15.09 0.25 3.06
CA THR A 143 -14.35 -0.74 2.26
C THR A 143 -13.35 -1.47 3.14
N GLY A 144 -13.25 -2.79 2.92
CA GLY A 144 -12.22 -3.60 3.56
C GLY A 144 -10.90 -3.58 2.79
N PHE A 145 -9.85 -3.97 3.46
CA PHE A 145 -8.50 -4.12 2.90
C PHE A 145 -8.41 -5.09 1.70
N SER A 146 -9.43 -5.94 1.55
CA SER A 146 -9.50 -6.94 0.48
C SER A 146 -9.49 -6.36 -0.94
N LEU A 147 -9.95 -5.13 -1.14
CA LEU A 147 -9.95 -4.48 -2.46
C LEU A 147 -8.53 -4.33 -3.02
N ASN A 148 -7.52 -4.15 -2.18
CA ASN A 148 -6.12 -4.06 -2.59
C ASN A 148 -5.52 -5.41 -3.04
N LYS A 149 -6.23 -6.51 -2.86
CA LYS A 149 -5.75 -7.85 -3.25
C LYS A 149 -6.13 -8.26 -4.68
N TYR A 150 -6.59 -7.29 -5.47
CA TYR A 150 -6.80 -7.42 -6.90
C TYR A 150 -5.73 -6.64 -7.68
N PHE A 151 -5.40 -7.09 -8.87
CA PHE A 151 -4.44 -6.41 -9.75
C PHE A 151 -4.79 -4.93 -9.98
N ASN A 152 -6.06 -4.64 -10.16
CA ASN A 152 -6.58 -3.28 -10.29
C ASN A 152 -7.25 -2.78 -9.00
N GLY A 153 -6.81 -3.24 -7.84
CA GLY A 153 -7.37 -2.86 -6.54
C GLY A 153 -7.29 -1.37 -6.27
N MET A 154 -6.16 -0.76 -6.59
CA MET A 154 -5.96 0.69 -6.52
C MET A 154 -7.01 1.45 -7.33
N MET A 155 -7.26 1.02 -8.59
CA MET A 155 -8.28 1.65 -9.44
C MET A 155 -9.69 1.49 -8.86
N THR A 156 -9.98 0.36 -8.24
CA THR A 156 -11.27 0.10 -7.59
C THR A 156 -11.48 1.04 -6.41
N ILE A 157 -10.48 1.21 -5.55
CA ILE A 157 -10.57 2.13 -4.39
C ILE A 157 -10.65 3.58 -4.87
N TRP A 158 -9.89 3.95 -5.89
CA TRP A 158 -9.95 5.27 -6.49
C TRP A 158 -11.35 5.56 -7.05
N ASN A 159 -12.00 4.58 -7.71
CA ASN A 159 -13.39 4.72 -8.16
C ASN A 159 -14.36 4.96 -7.00
N VAL A 160 -14.22 4.22 -5.88
CA VAL A 160 -15.05 4.42 -4.70
C VAL A 160 -14.84 5.80 -4.09
N ALA A 161 -13.59 6.23 -3.95
CA ALA A 161 -13.26 7.57 -3.47
C ALA A 161 -13.84 8.66 -4.39
N SER A 162 -13.83 8.42 -5.70
CA SER A 162 -14.40 9.35 -6.69
C SER A 162 -15.92 9.49 -6.56
N ILE A 163 -16.64 8.44 -6.22
CA ILE A 163 -18.07 8.53 -5.91
C ILE A 163 -18.30 9.51 -4.76
N CYS A 164 -17.45 9.47 -3.72
CA CYS A 164 -17.53 10.41 -2.61
C CYS A 164 -17.30 11.86 -3.07
N GLY A 165 -16.29 12.10 -3.89
CA GLY A 165 -16.00 13.44 -4.44
C GLY A 165 -17.10 13.98 -5.36
N LEU A 166 -17.63 13.15 -6.26
CA LEU A 166 -18.74 13.53 -7.15
C LEU A 166 -20.03 13.89 -6.38
N THR A 167 -20.28 13.21 -5.29
CA THR A 167 -21.51 13.37 -4.50
C THR A 167 -21.33 14.29 -3.29
N GLY A 168 -20.13 14.86 -3.08
CA GLY A 168 -19.82 15.75 -1.96
C GLY A 168 -19.88 15.04 -0.60
N ARG A 169 -19.62 13.72 -0.57
CA ARG A 169 -19.60 12.91 0.64
C ARG A 169 -18.20 12.95 1.25
N MET A 170 -17.96 13.97 2.05
CA MET A 170 -16.71 14.21 2.74
C MET A 170 -16.95 14.89 4.08
N GLY A 171 -16.20 14.55 5.11
CA GLY A 171 -16.30 15.13 6.44
C GLY A 171 -17.67 14.88 7.10
N PRO A 172 -18.39 15.93 7.50
CA PRO A 172 -19.69 15.78 8.20
C PRO A 172 -20.80 15.20 7.32
N TYR A 173 -20.57 15.08 6.02
CA TYR A 173 -21.52 14.48 5.07
C TYR A 173 -21.22 13.02 4.77
N GLY A 174 -20.29 12.41 5.50
CA GLY A 174 -19.84 11.05 5.34
C GLY A 174 -18.52 10.94 4.62
N GLY A 175 -18.33 9.89 3.87
CA GLY A 175 -17.12 9.68 3.10
C GLY A 175 -16.79 8.22 2.90
N LEU A 176 -15.53 7.99 2.52
CA LEU A 176 -14.95 6.67 2.40
C LEU A 176 -14.24 6.30 3.71
N ASN A 177 -14.69 5.24 4.35
CA ASN A 177 -14.02 4.60 5.46
C ASN A 177 -13.30 3.36 4.93
N THR A 178 -11.97 3.41 4.92
CA THR A 178 -11.15 2.27 4.51
C THR A 178 -10.49 1.66 5.73
N GLU A 179 -10.46 0.35 5.78
CA GLU A 179 -9.61 -0.37 6.69
C GLU A 179 -8.15 -0.12 6.28
N ASN A 180 -7.42 0.63 7.10
CA ASN A 180 -6.04 0.99 6.84
C ASN A 180 -5.16 0.71 8.05
N GLU A 181 -4.58 -0.48 8.10
CA GLU A 181 -3.67 -0.89 9.17
C GLU A 181 -2.36 -0.11 9.18
N PHE A 182 -2.00 0.52 8.07
CA PHE A 182 -0.68 1.10 7.83
C PHE A 182 -0.66 2.62 7.81
N GLN A 183 -1.74 3.27 8.13
CA GLN A 183 -1.67 4.72 8.35
C GLN A 183 -1.05 5.03 9.69
N LEU A 184 0.17 4.95 9.67
CA LEU A 184 1.15 5.03 10.70
C LEU A 184 1.51 6.46 11.03
N SER A 185 0.58 7.16 11.58
CA SER A 185 0.95 8.10 12.62
C SER A 185 1.68 7.38 13.76
N GLY A 186 1.51 6.05 13.90
CA GLY A 186 2.30 5.22 14.79
C GLY A 186 3.78 5.20 14.48
N LEU A 187 4.21 5.19 13.22
CA LEU A 187 5.62 5.36 12.87
C LEU A 187 6.12 6.78 13.21
N GLY A 188 5.28 7.79 13.07
CA GLY A 188 5.60 9.13 13.55
C GLY A 188 5.81 9.18 15.06
N ALA A 189 5.04 8.40 15.83
CA ALA A 189 5.22 8.30 17.27
C ALA A 189 6.55 7.64 17.65
N LEU A 190 6.94 6.62 16.92
CA LEU A 190 8.21 5.92 17.13
C LEU A 190 9.40 6.66 16.53
N SER A 191 9.20 7.51 15.53
CA SER A 191 10.24 8.34 14.94
C SER A 191 10.77 9.40 15.91
N GLY A 192 10.09 9.65 17.03
CA GLY A 192 10.61 10.45 18.12
C GLY A 192 11.88 9.89 18.77
N PHE A 193 12.18 8.59 18.56
CA PHE A 193 13.43 7.99 18.99
C PHE A 193 14.58 8.18 18.00
N SER A 194 14.27 8.29 16.73
CA SER A 194 15.28 8.29 15.69
C SER A 194 15.86 9.66 15.37
N GLY A 195 15.24 10.75 15.80
CA GLY A 195 15.75 12.10 15.57
C GLY A 195 16.36 12.30 14.18
N LYS A 196 17.61 12.68 14.09
CA LYS A 196 18.42 12.78 12.86
C LYS A 196 18.64 11.43 12.15
N TYR A 197 18.59 10.36 12.88
CA TYR A 197 18.92 9.01 12.39
C TYR A 197 17.69 8.30 11.82
N ASN A 198 16.62 9.06 11.57
CA ASN A 198 15.45 8.55 10.87
C ASN A 198 15.90 7.60 9.76
N PRO A 199 15.42 6.35 9.76
CA PRO A 199 16.08 5.27 9.04
C PRO A 199 16.32 5.65 7.59
N ARG A 200 17.56 5.74 7.24
CA ARG A 200 18.01 5.92 5.85
C ARG A 200 17.66 4.69 5.01
N PHE A 201 17.07 3.71 5.65
CA PHE A 201 16.48 2.52 5.08
C PHE A 201 15.01 2.80 4.83
N GLY A 202 14.66 3.12 3.62
CA GLY A 202 13.25 3.19 3.25
C GLY A 202 12.58 1.86 3.59
N SER A 203 11.67 1.87 4.56
CA SER A 203 10.95 0.67 4.99
C SER A 203 10.17 -0.01 3.86
N GLY A 204 9.83 0.72 2.80
CA GLY A 204 9.22 0.19 1.60
C GLY A 204 10.13 -0.70 0.76
N PHE A 205 11.41 -0.38 0.72
CA PHE A 205 12.37 -1.02 -0.16
C PHE A 205 12.56 -2.52 0.10
N VAL A 206 12.66 -2.90 1.36
CA VAL A 206 12.90 -4.30 1.75
C VAL A 206 11.63 -5.13 1.58
N GLY A 207 10.45 -4.55 1.85
CA GLY A 207 9.17 -5.22 1.64
C GLY A 207 8.94 -5.64 0.19
N GLU A 208 9.36 -4.81 -0.74
CA GLU A 208 9.21 -5.03 -2.18
C GLU A 208 10.06 -6.19 -2.69
N PHE A 209 11.30 -6.28 -2.25
CA PHE A 209 12.16 -7.41 -2.59
C PHE A 209 11.73 -8.71 -1.93
N MET A 210 11.25 -8.63 -0.71
CA MET A 210 10.88 -9.80 0.07
C MET A 210 9.56 -10.43 -0.38
N ASN A 211 8.72 -9.71 -1.12
CA ASN A 211 7.47 -10.24 -1.65
C ASN A 211 7.63 -11.16 -2.88
N GLY A 212 8.83 -11.55 -3.20
CA GLY A 212 9.12 -12.61 -4.18
C GLY A 212 9.10 -12.14 -5.64
N ASN A 213 8.73 -10.91 -5.93
CA ASN A 213 8.66 -10.41 -7.30
C ASN A 213 10.00 -9.91 -7.81
N GLY A 214 10.85 -9.38 -6.95
CA GLY A 214 12.25 -9.14 -7.29
C GLY A 214 13.03 -10.42 -7.63
N MET A 215 12.39 -11.58 -7.48
CA MET A 215 12.96 -12.89 -7.80
C MET A 215 12.71 -13.31 -9.24
N LYS A 216 11.78 -12.66 -9.95
CA LYS A 216 11.52 -12.89 -11.36
C LYS A 216 12.25 -11.86 -12.22
N THR A 217 12.72 -12.29 -13.38
CA THR A 217 13.18 -11.36 -14.42
C THR A 217 11.98 -10.71 -15.10
N PHE A 218 12.19 -9.55 -15.72
CA PHE A 218 11.13 -8.93 -16.53
C PHE A 218 10.64 -9.84 -17.67
N ASP A 219 11.52 -10.71 -18.19
CA ASP A 219 11.15 -11.68 -19.20
C ASP A 219 10.14 -12.69 -18.67
N GLU A 220 10.34 -13.18 -17.45
CA GLU A 220 9.41 -14.10 -16.79
C GLU A 220 8.05 -13.47 -16.53
N TYR A 221 8.01 -12.19 -16.11
CA TYR A 221 6.76 -11.46 -15.97
C TYR A 221 6.05 -11.24 -17.30
N PHE A 222 6.81 -10.95 -18.35
CA PHE A 222 6.24 -10.60 -19.63
C PHE A 222 5.74 -11.79 -20.43
N GLN A 223 6.12 -13.01 -20.07
CA GLN A 223 5.61 -14.23 -20.69
C GLN A 223 4.18 -14.59 -20.25
N ASP A 224 3.70 -13.97 -19.18
CA ASP A 224 2.33 -14.17 -18.73
C ASP A 224 1.36 -13.42 -19.65
N GLU A 225 0.52 -14.15 -20.39
CA GLU A 225 -0.46 -13.56 -21.32
C GLU A 225 -1.52 -12.73 -20.59
N ASP A 226 -1.81 -13.07 -19.34
CA ASP A 226 -2.77 -12.33 -18.54
C ASP A 226 -2.20 -10.95 -18.15
N VAL A 227 -0.89 -10.87 -17.90
CA VAL A 227 -0.20 -9.60 -17.70
C VAL A 227 -0.21 -8.74 -18.94
N LYS A 228 0.09 -9.31 -20.12
CA LYS A 228 0.01 -8.59 -21.40
C LYS A 228 -1.37 -7.97 -21.60
N ARG A 229 -2.41 -8.76 -21.37
CA ARG A 229 -3.79 -8.32 -21.53
C ARG A 229 -4.15 -7.21 -20.55
N ALA A 230 -3.83 -7.39 -19.27
CA ALA A 230 -4.09 -6.41 -18.23
C ALA A 230 -3.31 -5.10 -18.40
N GLN A 231 -2.25 -5.14 -19.18
CA GLN A 231 -1.45 -3.96 -19.53
C GLN A 231 -1.74 -3.47 -20.95
N ASN A 232 -2.98 -3.58 -21.35
CA ASN A 232 -3.53 -3.05 -22.61
C ASN A 232 -2.82 -3.59 -23.85
N GLY A 233 -2.40 -4.86 -23.84
CA GLY A 233 -1.75 -5.52 -24.97
C GLY A 233 -0.36 -4.99 -25.33
N MET A 234 0.25 -4.21 -24.44
CA MET A 234 1.57 -3.63 -24.64
C MET A 234 2.61 -4.71 -25.02
N SER A 235 3.38 -4.48 -26.06
CA SER A 235 4.45 -5.40 -26.46
C SER A 235 5.61 -5.35 -25.46
N LYS A 236 6.42 -6.42 -25.39
CA LYS A 236 7.63 -6.44 -24.55
C LYS A 236 8.56 -5.25 -24.83
N LYS A 237 8.70 -4.87 -26.10
CA LYS A 237 9.54 -3.73 -26.49
C LYS A 237 9.00 -2.41 -25.95
N GLU A 238 7.69 -2.20 -26.04
CA GLU A 238 7.02 -1.02 -25.49
C GLU A 238 7.12 -0.99 -23.97
N TYR A 239 6.84 -2.11 -23.31
CA TYR A 239 6.98 -2.27 -21.87
C TYR A 239 8.38 -1.91 -21.40
N MET A 240 9.42 -2.48 -22.05
CA MET A 240 10.80 -2.21 -21.67
C MET A 240 11.23 -0.78 -21.99
N ALA A 241 10.70 -0.18 -23.07
CA ALA A 241 10.95 1.22 -23.40
C ALA A 241 10.36 2.14 -22.32
N VAL A 242 9.10 1.94 -21.98
CA VAL A 242 8.41 2.72 -20.95
C VAL A 242 9.11 2.57 -19.59
N LEU A 243 9.45 1.35 -19.22
CA LEU A 243 10.17 1.10 -17.98
C LEU A 243 11.53 1.82 -17.96
N SER A 244 12.28 1.78 -19.06
CA SER A 244 13.56 2.50 -19.17
C SER A 244 13.36 4.02 -19.10
N GLU A 245 12.34 4.57 -19.78
CA GLU A 245 12.00 5.99 -19.71
C GLU A 245 11.64 6.41 -18.28
N MET A 246 10.86 5.60 -17.56
CA MET A 246 10.50 5.87 -16.17
C MET A 246 11.70 5.85 -15.26
N LEU A 247 12.61 4.90 -15.46
CA LEU A 247 13.85 4.82 -14.70
C LEU A 247 14.78 6.01 -14.97
N GLU A 248 14.86 6.45 -16.22
CA GLU A 248 15.65 7.63 -16.58
C GLU A 248 14.99 8.92 -16.07
N ALA A 249 13.68 9.05 -16.17
CA ALA A 249 12.92 10.15 -15.58
C ALA A 249 13.11 10.20 -14.06
N GLY A 250 13.07 9.05 -13.39
CA GLY A 250 13.38 8.93 -11.98
C GLY A 250 14.79 9.38 -11.61
N LYS A 251 15.79 9.07 -12.44
CA LYS A 251 17.15 9.57 -12.26
C LYS A 251 17.29 11.08 -12.45
N ASN A 252 16.55 11.64 -13.40
CA ASN A 252 16.72 13.03 -13.84
C ASN A 252 15.75 14.02 -13.17
N GLY A 253 14.58 13.54 -12.72
CA GLY A 253 13.48 14.39 -12.24
C GLY A 253 13.33 14.54 -10.74
N GLY A 254 14.01 13.76 -9.93
CA GLY A 254 13.80 13.79 -8.49
C GLY A 254 15.05 13.68 -7.65
N LYS A 255 15.47 14.75 -7.00
CA LYS A 255 16.51 14.70 -5.95
C LYS A 255 16.22 13.64 -4.88
N ASN A 256 14.97 13.23 -4.74
CA ASN A 256 14.53 12.19 -3.81
C ASN A 256 14.55 10.78 -4.42
N LEU A 257 14.55 10.64 -5.73
CA LEU A 257 14.55 9.36 -6.44
C LEU A 257 15.94 8.76 -6.59
N GLU A 258 16.96 9.56 -6.80
CA GLU A 258 18.34 9.08 -6.81
C GLU A 258 18.72 8.36 -5.52
N SER A 259 18.22 8.83 -4.39
CA SER A 259 18.49 8.22 -3.09
C SER A 259 17.63 7.00 -2.79
N LYS A 260 16.45 6.88 -3.39
CA LYS A 260 15.50 5.81 -3.05
C LYS A 260 15.51 4.64 -4.03
N HIS A 261 15.69 4.90 -5.32
CA HIS A 261 15.38 3.88 -6.34
C HIS A 261 16.42 3.71 -7.45
N GLY A 262 17.43 4.57 -7.57
CA GLY A 262 18.43 4.51 -8.64
C GLY A 262 19.19 3.18 -8.78
N ASN A 263 19.11 2.32 -7.78
CA ASN A 263 19.75 1.00 -7.78
C ASN A 263 18.75 -0.18 -7.68
N VAL A 264 17.49 0.09 -7.54
CA VAL A 264 16.45 -0.90 -7.17
C VAL A 264 16.07 -1.83 -8.30
N VAL A 265 16.18 -1.38 -9.51
CA VAL A 265 15.65 -2.11 -10.68
C VAL A 265 16.65 -3.08 -11.29
N LYS A 266 17.75 -3.30 -10.62
CA LYS A 266 18.69 -4.33 -11.05
C LYS A 266 18.37 -5.64 -10.31
N PRO A 267 17.79 -6.63 -10.98
CA PRO A 267 17.37 -7.89 -10.35
C PRO A 267 18.48 -8.69 -9.66
N TRP A 268 19.75 -8.36 -9.94
CA TRP A 268 20.90 -8.96 -9.29
C TRP A 268 21.27 -8.37 -7.92
N TRP A 269 20.49 -7.41 -7.43
CA TRP A 269 20.77 -6.71 -6.18
C TRP A 269 20.04 -7.31 -4.96
N LEU A 270 19.74 -8.56 -5.02
CA LEU A 270 19.12 -9.24 -3.89
C LEU A 270 20.13 -9.43 -2.76
N PRO A 271 19.76 -9.17 -1.52
CA PRO A 271 20.60 -9.45 -0.39
C PRO A 271 20.91 -10.95 -0.32
N THR A 272 22.14 -11.27 0.07
CA THR A 272 22.57 -12.65 0.36
C THR A 272 22.53 -12.95 1.86
N THR A 273 22.19 -11.96 2.66
CA THR A 273 22.04 -12.07 4.12
C THR A 273 20.73 -11.42 4.52
N ALA A 274 19.93 -12.14 5.27
CA ALA A 274 18.64 -11.65 5.76
C ALA A 274 18.44 -11.94 7.24
N LEU A 275 17.87 -10.97 7.95
CA LEU A 275 17.24 -11.12 9.24
C LEU A 275 15.77 -10.76 9.09
N ILE A 276 14.90 -11.71 9.32
CA ILE A 276 13.47 -11.55 9.10
C ILE A 276 12.72 -11.76 10.41
N VAL A 277 11.78 -10.85 10.69
CA VAL A 277 10.94 -10.89 11.89
C VAL A 277 9.52 -11.22 11.52
N ALA A 278 8.98 -12.29 12.12
CA ALA A 278 7.57 -12.69 12.05
C ALA A 278 6.98 -12.71 10.64
N ASP A 279 7.76 -13.10 9.65
CA ASP A 279 7.37 -13.03 8.24
C ASP A 279 6.39 -14.11 7.81
N SER A 280 5.58 -13.75 6.85
CA SER A 280 4.61 -14.63 6.21
C SER A 280 4.96 -14.94 4.76
N THR A 281 6.14 -14.60 4.29
CA THR A 281 6.52 -14.60 2.87
C THR A 281 6.39 -15.98 2.23
N PHE A 282 6.89 -17.03 2.86
CA PHE A 282 6.77 -18.39 2.35
C PHE A 282 5.32 -18.86 2.25
N ARG A 283 4.45 -18.33 3.08
CA ARG A 283 3.03 -18.64 3.08
C ARG A 283 2.24 -17.77 2.12
N ARG A 284 2.67 -16.51 1.89
CA ARG A 284 1.94 -15.53 1.07
C ARG A 284 2.33 -15.58 -0.39
N ASN A 285 3.57 -15.93 -0.70
CA ASN A 285 4.08 -15.99 -2.07
C ASN A 285 4.02 -17.41 -2.64
N LYS A 286 4.29 -17.57 -3.91
CA LYS A 286 4.47 -18.89 -4.53
C LYS A 286 5.64 -19.59 -3.83
N GLY A 287 5.31 -20.41 -2.84
CA GLY A 287 6.28 -20.94 -1.91
C GLY A 287 7.44 -21.69 -2.57
N ASN A 288 7.17 -22.44 -3.64
CA ASN A 288 8.22 -23.17 -4.36
C ASN A 288 9.16 -22.25 -5.13
N GLU A 289 8.64 -21.24 -5.82
CA GLU A 289 9.45 -20.27 -6.54
C GLU A 289 10.25 -19.43 -5.55
N TYR A 290 9.61 -18.99 -4.49
CA TYR A 290 10.26 -18.21 -3.44
C TYR A 290 11.37 -19.00 -2.74
N ARG A 291 11.12 -20.26 -2.36
CA ARG A 291 12.16 -21.11 -1.78
C ARG A 291 13.38 -21.27 -2.70
N LYS A 292 13.16 -21.53 -3.98
CA LYS A 292 14.26 -21.65 -4.95
C LYS A 292 15.04 -20.36 -5.11
N ALA A 293 14.35 -19.25 -5.27
CA ALA A 293 14.97 -17.97 -5.55
C ALA A 293 15.61 -17.36 -4.30
N PHE A 294 14.90 -17.36 -3.18
CA PHE A 294 15.37 -16.79 -1.92
C PHE A 294 16.48 -17.66 -1.30
N LEU A 295 16.17 -18.91 -0.96
CA LEU A 295 17.12 -19.78 -0.28
C LEU A 295 18.34 -20.13 -1.13
N GLY A 296 18.17 -20.23 -2.45
CA GLY A 296 19.28 -20.48 -3.37
C GLY A 296 20.29 -19.34 -3.47
N ARG A 297 19.99 -18.17 -2.91
CA ARG A 297 20.85 -16.97 -2.94
C ARG A 297 21.34 -16.55 -1.56
N MET A 298 20.76 -17.05 -0.48
CA MET A 298 21.15 -16.66 0.87
C MET A 298 22.43 -17.35 1.30
N ASP A 299 23.41 -16.55 1.69
CA ASP A 299 24.61 -17.00 2.39
C ASP A 299 24.32 -17.16 3.90
N PHE A 300 23.38 -16.37 4.41
CA PHE A 300 22.96 -16.40 5.82
C PHE A 300 21.52 -15.93 5.98
N TYR A 301 20.73 -16.68 6.73
CA TYR A 301 19.34 -16.37 7.03
C TYR A 301 19.06 -16.55 8.52
N ALA A 302 18.76 -15.46 9.22
CA ALA A 302 18.28 -15.45 10.59
C ALA A 302 16.79 -15.10 10.65
N TYR A 303 16.09 -15.71 11.59
CA TYR A 303 14.65 -15.56 11.72
C TYR A 303 14.22 -15.35 13.17
N VAL A 304 13.33 -14.41 13.40
CA VAL A 304 12.78 -14.05 14.72
C VAL A 304 11.27 -14.35 14.71
N ASP A 305 10.81 -15.20 15.62
CA ASP A 305 9.39 -15.47 15.81
C ASP A 305 9.19 -16.16 17.17
N TYR A 306 7.98 -16.12 17.70
CA TYR A 306 7.57 -16.85 18.89
C TYR A 306 7.05 -18.27 18.57
N ARG A 307 6.96 -18.63 17.32
CA ARG A 307 6.50 -19.93 16.85
C ARG A 307 7.34 -20.45 15.67
N MET A 308 7.30 -21.75 15.49
CA MET A 308 7.94 -22.41 14.35
C MET A 308 7.05 -22.29 13.10
N SER A 309 7.32 -21.27 12.27
CA SER A 309 6.67 -21.06 10.98
C SER A 309 7.37 -21.84 9.86
N GLU A 310 6.81 -21.84 8.65
CA GLU A 310 7.51 -22.37 7.46
C GLU A 310 8.85 -21.65 7.26
N ALA A 311 8.86 -20.32 7.37
CA ALA A 311 10.08 -19.52 7.22
C ALA A 311 11.15 -19.89 8.26
N ALA A 312 10.75 -20.13 9.50
CA ALA A 312 11.65 -20.55 10.56
C ALA A 312 12.37 -21.87 10.27
N GLN A 313 11.75 -22.79 9.55
CA GLN A 313 12.32 -24.10 9.25
C GLN A 313 13.54 -24.04 8.31
N TYR A 314 13.70 -22.94 7.60
CA TYR A 314 14.82 -22.74 6.66
C TYR A 314 15.92 -21.83 7.20
N ALA A 315 15.74 -21.26 8.40
CA ALA A 315 16.71 -20.33 8.96
C ALA A 315 17.96 -21.04 9.48
N ASP A 316 19.12 -20.42 9.28
CA ASP A 316 20.39 -20.85 9.86
C ASP A 316 20.45 -20.54 11.36
N VAL A 317 19.81 -19.43 11.77
CA VAL A 317 19.70 -19.00 13.17
C VAL A 317 18.26 -18.63 13.49
N LEU A 318 17.74 -19.19 14.58
CA LEU A 318 16.43 -18.85 15.13
C LEU A 318 16.62 -18.06 16.43
N LEU A 319 15.95 -16.92 16.50
CA LEU A 319 15.90 -16.05 17.66
C LEU A 319 14.48 -16.10 18.24
N PRO A 320 14.25 -16.76 19.37
CA PRO A 320 12.91 -16.90 19.93
C PRO A 320 12.42 -15.59 20.54
N ALA A 321 11.31 -15.08 20.01
CA ALA A 321 10.65 -13.87 20.50
C ALA A 321 9.63 -14.21 21.61
N LYS A 322 9.41 -13.26 22.51
CA LYS A 322 8.26 -13.27 23.41
C LYS A 322 6.97 -13.02 22.65
N SER A 323 5.88 -13.58 23.16
CA SER A 323 4.55 -13.26 22.64
C SER A 323 4.10 -11.88 23.10
N HIS A 324 3.11 -11.32 22.41
CA HIS A 324 2.52 -10.01 22.77
C HIS A 324 1.79 -9.97 24.12
N TYR A 325 1.68 -11.10 24.83
CA TYR A 325 1.23 -11.16 26.23
C TYR A 325 2.36 -11.09 27.25
N GLU A 326 3.61 -11.05 26.79
CA GLU A 326 4.82 -11.12 27.61
C GLU A 326 5.69 -9.86 27.47
N VAL A 327 5.23 -8.84 26.73
CA VAL A 327 6.00 -7.64 26.39
C VAL A 327 5.28 -6.36 26.80
N TYR A 328 6.06 -5.29 26.99
CA TYR A 328 5.55 -3.92 26.98
C TYR A 328 5.50 -3.40 25.55
N ASP A 329 4.39 -2.75 25.18
CA ASP A 329 4.20 -2.19 23.85
C ASP A 329 3.20 -1.04 23.87
N LEU A 330 3.32 -0.11 22.93
CA LEU A 330 2.31 0.91 22.64
C LEU A 330 1.57 0.53 21.38
N ARG A 331 0.32 0.16 21.54
CA ARG A 331 -0.54 -0.23 20.43
C ARG A 331 -1.35 0.95 19.94
N THR A 332 -0.91 1.48 18.83
CA THR A 332 -1.61 2.56 18.13
C THR A 332 -2.23 2.03 16.85
N SER A 333 -3.47 2.40 16.61
CA SER A 333 -4.15 2.09 15.37
C SER A 333 -4.94 3.30 14.88
N PRO A 334 -4.26 4.40 14.53
CA PRO A 334 -4.92 5.67 14.27
C PRO A 334 -5.80 5.66 13.02
N GLY A 335 -5.63 4.70 12.14
CA GLY A 335 -6.54 4.49 11.01
C GLY A 335 -7.94 4.04 11.43
N TYR A 336 -8.05 3.36 12.60
CA TYR A 336 -9.31 2.87 13.14
C TYR A 336 -9.84 3.72 14.27
N HIS A 337 -8.95 4.27 15.10
CA HIS A 337 -9.32 5.06 16.27
C HIS A 337 -8.13 5.90 16.74
N ARG A 338 -8.45 6.96 17.48
CA ARG A 338 -7.45 7.87 18.06
C ARG A 338 -6.99 7.45 19.46
N PHE A 339 -6.90 6.15 19.70
CA PHE A 339 -6.46 5.63 20.99
C PHE A 339 -5.12 4.93 20.86
N THR A 340 -4.29 5.10 21.88
CA THR A 340 -3.09 4.30 22.10
C THR A 340 -3.28 3.48 23.36
N ASN A 341 -3.06 2.19 23.26
CA ASN A 341 -3.12 1.28 24.39
C ASN A 341 -1.71 0.91 24.85
N LEU A 342 -1.51 0.93 26.15
CA LEU A 342 -0.33 0.34 26.77
C LEU A 342 -0.56 -1.17 26.93
N ALA A 343 0.16 -1.97 26.18
CA ALA A 343 0.27 -3.39 26.44
C ALA A 343 1.35 -3.63 27.51
N GLN A 344 1.10 -4.58 28.39
CA GLN A 344 2.05 -5.00 29.43
C GLN A 344 1.99 -6.50 29.60
N PRO A 345 3.04 -7.13 30.15
CA PRO A 345 3.00 -8.54 30.48
C PRO A 345 1.82 -8.85 31.40
N VAL A 346 0.96 -9.78 30.99
CA VAL A 346 -0.24 -10.17 31.76
C VAL A 346 0.00 -11.37 32.66
N ALA A 347 1.14 -12.00 32.53
CA ALA A 347 1.49 -13.16 33.33
C ALA A 347 2.90 -13.05 33.88
N ASN A 348 3.09 -13.47 35.14
CA ASN A 348 4.41 -13.78 35.71
C ASN A 348 4.93 -15.08 35.09
N ILE A 349 4.92 -15.15 33.77
CA ILE A 349 5.46 -16.29 33.04
C ILE A 349 6.98 -16.15 33.17
N LYS A 350 7.60 -17.08 33.86
CA LYS A 350 9.06 -17.25 33.79
C LYS A 350 9.39 -17.41 32.31
N ASN A 351 10.43 -16.73 31.88
CA ASN A 351 10.89 -16.84 30.48
C ASN A 351 10.94 -18.31 30.07
N VAL A 352 10.26 -18.63 28.99
CA VAL A 352 10.31 -19.96 28.40
C VAL A 352 11.58 -20.01 27.56
N GLY A 353 12.59 -20.70 28.07
CA GLY A 353 13.90 -20.79 27.44
C GLY A 353 14.59 -19.41 27.34
N GLU A 354 15.12 -19.10 26.17
CA GLU A 354 15.88 -17.87 25.87
C GLU A 354 15.04 -16.80 25.16
N ALA A 355 13.70 -16.92 25.19
CA ALA A 355 12.81 -15.96 24.51
C ALA A 355 13.00 -14.53 25.05
N MET A 356 13.12 -13.59 24.12
CA MET A 356 13.38 -12.18 24.40
C MET A 356 12.39 -11.31 23.63
N ASP A 357 12.05 -10.14 24.16
CA ASP A 357 11.31 -9.14 23.38
C ASP A 357 12.21 -8.59 22.25
N GLU A 358 11.59 -8.22 21.14
CA GLU A 358 12.33 -7.79 19.94
C GLU A 358 13.16 -6.53 20.22
N TRP A 359 12.67 -5.60 21.03
CA TRP A 359 13.41 -4.39 21.36
C TRP A 359 14.74 -4.72 22.05
N SER A 360 14.71 -5.52 23.11
CA SER A 360 15.90 -5.97 23.83
C SER A 360 16.84 -6.75 22.92
N MET A 361 16.29 -7.60 22.05
CA MET A 361 17.04 -8.40 21.09
C MET A 361 17.81 -7.51 20.10
N PHE A 362 17.12 -6.58 19.45
CA PHE A 362 17.73 -5.66 18.50
C PHE A 362 18.71 -4.70 19.14
N THR A 363 18.45 -4.29 20.38
CA THR A 363 19.35 -3.46 21.16
C THR A 363 20.70 -4.16 21.44
N LEU A 364 20.63 -5.43 21.81
CA LEU A 364 21.84 -6.24 21.99
C LEU A 364 22.57 -6.46 20.67
N LEU A 365 21.85 -6.68 19.60
CA LEU A 365 22.41 -6.81 18.26
C LEU A 365 23.13 -5.53 17.82
N ALA A 366 22.50 -4.37 18.04
CA ALA A 366 23.07 -3.06 17.73
C ALA A 366 24.38 -2.82 18.50
N LYS A 367 24.39 -3.11 19.81
CA LYS A 367 25.62 -3.05 20.62
C LYS A 367 26.72 -3.93 20.06
N LYS A 368 26.37 -5.13 19.64
CA LYS A 368 27.37 -6.07 19.11
C LYS A 368 27.89 -5.65 17.75
N LEU A 369 27.03 -5.10 16.92
CA LEU A 369 27.43 -4.54 15.62
C LEU A 369 28.36 -3.33 15.81
N GLU A 370 28.07 -2.45 16.77
CA GLU A 370 28.95 -1.32 17.12
C GLU A 370 30.32 -1.80 17.60
N GLU A 371 30.37 -2.76 18.51
CA GLU A 371 31.61 -3.37 18.99
C GLU A 371 32.45 -3.93 17.83
N ILE A 372 31.80 -4.62 16.90
CA ILE A 372 32.45 -5.21 15.74
C ILE A 372 32.91 -4.10 14.76
N ALA A 373 32.08 -3.09 14.51
CA ALA A 373 32.39 -1.98 13.62
C ALA A 373 33.62 -1.19 14.10
N ASN A 374 33.75 -1.01 15.41
CA ASN A 374 34.85 -0.26 16.01
C ASN A 374 36.17 -1.04 16.12
N ARG A 375 36.23 -2.30 15.68
CA ARG A 375 37.48 -3.02 15.58
C ARG A 375 38.41 -2.40 14.54
N PRO A 376 39.72 -2.20 14.81
CA PRO A 376 40.64 -1.49 13.92
C PRO A 376 40.60 -1.95 12.48
N GLN A 377 40.52 -3.26 12.24
CA GLN A 377 40.47 -3.85 10.90
C GLN A 377 39.16 -3.50 10.16
N ASN A 378 38.05 -3.26 10.88
CA ASN A 378 36.77 -2.93 10.28
C ASN A 378 36.66 -1.43 10.04
N VAL A 379 37.16 -0.58 10.93
CA VAL A 379 37.30 0.85 10.71
C VAL A 379 38.09 1.17 9.48
N ALA A 380 39.21 0.44 9.24
CA ALA A 380 40.02 0.59 8.03
C ALA A 380 39.24 0.22 6.74
N LYS A 381 38.40 -0.81 6.77
CA LYS A 381 37.55 -1.21 5.63
C LYS A 381 36.43 -0.22 5.35
N ALA A 382 35.83 0.38 6.38
CA ALA A 382 34.76 1.36 6.22
C ALA A 382 35.25 2.66 5.52
N LYS A 383 36.52 2.93 5.48
CA LYS A 383 37.13 4.09 4.81
C LYS A 383 37.34 3.91 3.30
N VAL A 384 37.10 2.72 2.74
CA VAL A 384 37.18 2.50 1.29
C VAL A 384 36.03 3.18 0.60
N LYS A 385 36.30 4.39 0.09
CA LYS A 385 35.33 5.30 -0.50
C LYS A 385 34.69 4.86 -1.83
N ASP A 386 35.22 3.85 -2.49
CA ASP A 386 35.00 3.58 -3.91
C ASP A 386 34.14 2.35 -4.20
N ASP A 387 33.53 1.74 -3.19
CA ASP A 387 32.57 0.67 -3.45
C ASP A 387 31.20 1.25 -3.78
N VAL A 388 30.91 1.32 -5.08
CA VAL A 388 29.66 1.87 -5.64
C VAL A 388 28.39 1.21 -5.04
N ARG A 389 28.54 -0.01 -4.51
CA ARG A 389 27.46 -0.75 -3.85
C ARG A 389 27.01 -0.09 -2.56
N TYR A 390 27.86 0.73 -1.98
CA TYR A 390 27.66 1.35 -0.67
C TYR A 390 27.83 2.87 -0.69
N ALA A 391 27.64 3.48 -1.84
CA ALA A 391 27.89 4.91 -2.07
C ALA A 391 26.97 5.87 -1.30
N ARG A 392 26.20 5.40 -0.34
CA ARG A 392 25.37 6.27 0.52
C ARG A 392 26.21 6.75 1.71
N PRO A 393 26.28 8.07 1.95
CA PRO A 393 26.93 8.59 3.14
C PRO A 393 26.35 7.94 4.41
N GLY A 394 27.21 7.41 5.27
CA GLY A 394 26.80 6.76 6.53
C GLY A 394 26.33 5.32 6.41
N TYR A 395 26.33 4.71 5.25
CA TYR A 395 25.95 3.28 5.10
C TYR A 395 26.90 2.33 5.81
N HIS A 396 28.16 2.74 5.99
CA HIS A 396 29.19 1.96 6.69
C HIS A 396 29.39 2.40 8.14
N ASP A 397 28.70 3.42 8.57
CA ASP A 397 28.77 3.85 9.96
C ASP A 397 27.77 3.06 10.79
N LEU A 398 28.20 1.87 11.20
CA LEU A 398 27.39 0.99 12.04
C LEU A 398 27.25 1.54 13.48
N THR A 399 27.99 2.56 13.84
CA THR A 399 27.87 3.20 15.17
C THR A 399 26.54 3.94 15.33
N ILE A 400 25.91 4.32 14.23
CA ILE A 400 24.59 4.96 14.28
C ILE A 400 23.49 4.03 14.79
N PHE A 401 23.63 2.72 14.68
CA PHE A 401 22.62 1.79 15.16
C PHE A 401 22.46 1.83 16.68
N HIS A 402 23.54 2.01 17.41
CA HIS A 402 23.49 2.16 18.85
C HIS A 402 22.73 3.43 19.26
N LYS A 403 22.98 4.53 18.58
CA LYS A 403 22.31 5.82 18.87
C LYS A 403 20.80 5.77 18.68
N GLU A 404 20.29 4.95 17.78
CA GLU A 404 18.84 4.76 17.59
C GLU A 404 18.15 4.10 18.80
N TYR A 405 18.91 3.38 19.63
CA TYR A 405 18.42 2.70 20.83
C TYR A 405 18.81 3.42 22.13
N THR A 406 19.26 4.67 22.03
CA THR A 406 19.58 5.52 23.17
C THR A 406 18.60 6.67 23.30
N ASN A 407 18.50 7.22 24.50
CA ASN A 407 17.66 8.37 24.79
C ASN A 407 18.44 9.69 24.62
N THR A 408 19.12 9.85 23.50
CA THR A 408 19.90 11.08 23.21
C THR A 408 19.25 11.91 22.12
N ASP A 409 19.31 13.24 22.27
CA ASP A 409 19.14 14.22 21.22
C ASP A 409 20.52 14.82 20.84
N GLU A 410 20.53 15.66 19.82
CA GLU A 410 21.77 16.23 19.28
C GLU A 410 22.54 17.11 20.27
N GLU A 411 21.84 17.70 21.23
CA GLU A 411 22.39 18.65 22.18
C GLU A 411 23.00 17.92 23.39
N SER A 412 22.65 16.65 23.61
CA SER A 412 23.07 15.88 24.75
C SER A 412 24.13 14.80 24.45
N GLU A 413 24.83 14.91 23.33
CA GLU A 413 25.94 13.97 23.04
C GLU A 413 26.99 14.00 24.17
N GLY A 414 26.99 12.99 25.01
CA GLY A 414 28.03 12.71 25.99
C GLY A 414 27.66 12.87 27.46
N GLU A 415 26.59 13.56 27.83
CA GLU A 415 26.14 13.66 29.22
C GLU A 415 24.69 13.20 29.37
N GLY A 416 24.47 12.12 30.11
CA GLY A 416 23.13 11.61 30.43
C GLY A 416 22.52 10.66 29.40
N GLU A 417 23.31 10.09 28.51
CA GLU A 417 22.88 9.08 27.55
C GLU A 417 22.39 7.82 28.29
N VAL A 418 21.10 7.54 28.19
CA VAL A 418 20.48 6.35 28.76
C VAL A 418 20.18 5.35 27.67
N TYR A 419 20.87 4.22 27.72
CA TYR A 419 20.61 3.12 26.82
C TYR A 419 19.27 2.45 27.12
N LEU A 420 18.36 2.48 26.16
CA LEU A 420 17.03 1.90 26.30
C LEU A 420 17.07 0.39 26.03
N GLY A 421 17.63 -0.36 26.97
CA GLY A 421 17.91 -1.79 26.80
C GLY A 421 16.73 -2.73 26.90
N THR A 422 15.52 -2.22 27.24
CA THR A 422 14.32 -3.04 27.40
C THR A 422 13.11 -2.40 26.74
N ASP A 423 12.13 -3.22 26.34
CA ASP A 423 10.83 -2.81 25.82
C ASP A 423 10.12 -1.80 26.73
N LYS A 424 10.16 -2.03 28.05
CA LYS A 424 9.57 -1.12 29.04
C LYS A 424 10.21 0.27 29.02
N MET A 425 11.54 0.34 28.94
CA MET A 425 12.27 1.62 28.86
C MET A 425 11.94 2.34 27.55
N ALA A 426 11.85 1.61 26.44
CA ALA A 426 11.46 2.16 25.15
C ALA A 426 10.05 2.75 25.15
N VAL A 427 9.09 2.04 25.72
CA VAL A 427 7.71 2.51 25.87
C VAL A 427 7.64 3.77 26.74
N GLN A 428 8.34 3.80 27.85
CA GLN A 428 8.38 4.97 28.72
C GLN A 428 8.96 6.18 27.99
N ALA A 429 10.08 6.02 27.31
CA ALA A 429 10.72 7.08 26.55
C ALA A 429 9.82 7.56 25.38
N ALA A 430 9.10 6.65 24.71
CA ALA A 430 8.14 7.02 23.67
C ALA A 430 7.02 7.90 24.21
N LEU A 431 6.46 7.56 25.38
CA LEU A 431 5.41 8.35 26.01
C LEU A 431 5.91 9.73 26.46
N GLU A 432 7.14 9.83 26.93
CA GLU A 432 7.72 11.06 27.46
C GLU A 432 8.24 12.02 26.37
N LYS A 433 8.77 11.47 25.27
CA LYS A 433 9.47 12.25 24.24
C LYS A 433 8.70 12.46 22.95
N CYS A 434 7.80 11.57 22.58
CA CYS A 434 7.03 11.73 21.36
C CYS A 434 5.98 12.82 21.54
N ALA A 435 6.02 13.85 20.73
CA ALA A 435 5.08 14.99 20.77
C ALA A 435 3.60 14.56 20.69
N GLN A 436 3.33 13.39 20.09
CA GLN A 436 1.99 12.81 20.00
C GLN A 436 1.46 12.30 21.35
N TYR A 437 2.33 12.03 22.29
CA TYR A 437 2.00 11.50 23.61
C TYR A 437 2.27 12.47 24.75
N GLU A 438 2.97 13.56 24.53
CA GLU A 438 3.20 14.60 25.54
C GLU A 438 1.87 15.15 26.09
N PRO A 439 1.75 15.36 27.39
CA PRO A 439 2.71 15.13 28.48
C PRO A 439 2.46 13.77 29.22
N TRP A 440 2.31 12.69 28.53
CA TRP A 440 1.94 11.40 29.11
C TRP A 440 3.14 10.62 29.66
N THR A 441 2.88 9.84 30.70
CA THR A 441 3.83 8.90 31.30
C THR A 441 3.16 7.55 31.51
N MET A 442 3.93 6.50 31.72
CA MET A 442 3.39 5.18 32.04
C MET A 442 2.50 5.23 33.30
N GLU A 443 2.88 5.99 34.32
CA GLU A 443 2.07 6.14 35.54
C GLU A 443 0.69 6.75 35.24
N LYS A 444 0.64 7.79 34.42
CA LYS A 444 -0.63 8.37 33.97
C LYS A 444 -1.47 7.37 33.18
N MET A 445 -0.84 6.61 32.28
CA MET A 445 -1.54 5.57 31.52
C MET A 445 -2.14 4.49 32.43
N TYR A 446 -1.40 4.04 33.44
CA TYR A 446 -1.95 3.09 34.42
C TYR A 446 -3.17 3.65 35.15
N LYS A 447 -3.11 4.90 35.58
CA LYS A 447 -4.25 5.58 36.22
C LYS A 447 -5.47 5.72 35.31
N MET A 448 -5.25 5.81 34.00
CA MET A 448 -6.29 5.89 32.99
C MET A 448 -6.78 4.52 32.47
N GLY A 449 -6.34 3.44 33.07
CA GLY A 449 -6.72 2.09 32.63
C GLY A 449 -5.95 1.56 31.43
N GLY A 450 -4.78 2.12 31.15
CA GLY A 450 -3.88 1.64 30.11
C GLY A 450 -4.16 2.17 28.69
N PHE A 451 -4.95 3.22 28.55
CA PHE A 451 -5.14 3.84 27.25
C PHE A 451 -5.12 5.38 27.31
N LEU A 452 -4.82 6.01 26.21
CA LEU A 452 -4.93 7.46 26.03
C LEU A 452 -5.47 7.81 24.64
N LEU A 453 -6.07 8.99 24.53
CA LEU A 453 -6.42 9.60 23.25
C LEU A 453 -5.17 10.30 22.71
N ILE A 454 -4.86 10.06 21.44
CA ILE A 454 -3.77 10.74 20.75
C ILE A 454 -4.12 12.24 20.62
N ASN A 455 -3.15 13.10 20.92
CA ASN A 455 -3.34 14.54 20.93
C ASN A 455 -3.54 15.15 19.53
N ASP A 456 -3.86 16.44 19.47
CA ASP A 456 -4.17 17.15 18.23
C ASP A 456 -3.00 17.22 17.25
N LYS A 457 -1.75 17.22 17.73
CA LYS A 457 -0.56 17.16 16.85
C LYS A 457 -0.53 15.87 16.05
N ALA A 458 -0.94 14.74 16.65
CA ALA A 458 -1.07 13.48 15.95
C ALA A 458 -2.24 13.46 14.96
N ALA A 459 -3.31 14.18 15.28
CA ALA A 459 -4.45 14.30 14.38
C ALA A 459 -4.10 14.98 13.06
N GLN A 460 -3.13 15.89 13.04
CA GLN A 460 -2.67 16.54 11.82
C GLN A 460 -1.97 15.57 10.85
N THR A 461 -1.41 14.50 11.36
CA THR A 461 -0.81 13.42 10.56
C THR A 461 -1.77 12.26 10.30
N SER A 462 -2.96 12.32 10.89
CA SER A 462 -4.01 11.33 10.71
C SER A 462 -4.77 11.54 9.40
N PRO A 463 -5.28 10.48 8.76
CA PRO A 463 -6.22 10.61 7.63
C PRO A 463 -7.50 11.34 8.01
N LEU A 464 -7.83 11.41 9.27
CA LEU A 464 -8.95 12.22 9.74
C LEU A 464 -8.70 13.71 9.55
N TYR A 465 -7.45 14.13 9.51
CA TYR A 465 -7.02 15.51 9.29
C TYR A 465 -7.94 16.54 9.96
N SER A 466 -8.10 16.38 11.27
CA SER A 466 -8.99 17.20 12.09
C SER A 466 -8.51 17.21 13.53
N ASP A 467 -8.66 18.34 14.19
CA ASP A 467 -8.44 18.50 15.63
C ASP A 467 -9.64 18.02 16.47
N LYS A 468 -10.73 17.67 15.80
CA LYS A 468 -11.96 17.17 16.44
C LYS A 468 -12.18 15.69 16.13
N PRO A 469 -12.48 14.88 17.13
CA PRO A 469 -12.87 13.49 16.91
C PRO A 469 -14.00 13.39 15.91
N TYR A 470 -13.92 12.44 14.98
CA TYR A 470 -14.96 12.10 14.02
C TYR A 470 -15.37 13.20 13.02
N ASN A 471 -14.59 14.26 12.88
CA ASN A 471 -14.82 15.29 11.88
C ASN A 471 -13.67 15.28 10.84
N SER A 472 -13.62 14.22 10.05
CA SER A 472 -12.61 14.05 9.00
C SER A 472 -12.69 15.18 7.96
N ASN A 473 -11.53 15.54 7.42
CA ASN A 473 -11.39 16.58 6.41
C ASN A 473 -11.85 18.00 6.82
N GLU A 474 -11.89 18.31 8.12
CA GLU A 474 -12.29 19.64 8.62
C GLU A 474 -11.45 20.77 8.02
N TYR A 475 -10.13 20.57 7.95
CA TYR A 475 -9.21 21.57 7.42
C TYR A 475 -9.49 21.90 5.94
N HIS A 476 -9.82 20.88 5.13
CA HIS A 476 -10.14 21.09 3.72
C HIS A 476 -11.49 21.77 3.52
N LEU A 477 -12.52 21.31 4.23
CA LEU A 477 -13.90 21.77 4.01
C LEU A 477 -14.20 23.14 4.64
N TYR A 478 -13.69 23.41 5.83
CA TYR A 478 -14.03 24.63 6.57
C TYR A 478 -12.94 25.67 6.59
N ARG A 479 -11.66 25.24 6.54
CA ARG A 479 -10.52 26.13 6.50
C ARG A 479 -9.97 26.34 5.09
N PHE A 480 -10.44 25.56 4.12
CA PHE A 480 -10.00 25.60 2.73
C PHE A 480 -8.51 25.32 2.56
N GLU A 481 -7.94 24.49 3.43
CA GLU A 481 -6.56 24.07 3.31
C GLU A 481 -6.43 22.98 2.22
N PRO A 482 -5.43 23.09 1.34
CA PRO A 482 -5.21 22.09 0.29
C PRO A 482 -4.85 20.70 0.86
N LEU A 483 -5.27 19.66 0.15
CA LEU A 483 -4.75 18.30 0.34
C LEU A 483 -3.26 18.24 -0.04
N HIS A 484 -2.55 17.23 0.45
CA HIS A 484 -1.16 16.95 0.07
C HIS A 484 -1.08 16.25 -1.29
N THR A 485 -1.78 16.77 -2.27
CA THR A 485 -1.72 16.37 -3.68
C THR A 485 -1.21 17.54 -4.51
N MET A 486 -0.71 17.29 -5.70
CA MET A 486 -0.22 18.34 -6.60
C MET A 486 -1.31 19.39 -6.92
N SER A 487 -2.55 18.93 -7.11
CA SER A 487 -3.70 19.82 -7.32
C SER A 487 -4.18 20.51 -6.04
N GLY A 488 -3.71 20.10 -4.88
CA GLY A 488 -4.25 20.47 -3.58
C GLY A 488 -5.67 19.93 -3.31
N ARG A 489 -6.19 19.08 -4.19
CA ARG A 489 -7.57 18.62 -4.26
C ARG A 489 -7.64 17.11 -4.42
N GLN A 490 -8.82 16.55 -4.32
CA GLN A 490 -9.04 15.15 -4.68
C GLN A 490 -8.75 14.94 -6.16
N THR A 491 -7.91 13.96 -6.47
CA THR A 491 -7.46 13.65 -7.83
C THR A 491 -8.45 12.74 -8.52
N PHE A 492 -8.89 13.16 -9.71
CA PHE A 492 -9.72 12.39 -10.66
C PHE A 492 -9.03 12.16 -11.99
N TYR A 493 -8.00 12.93 -12.26
CA TYR A 493 -7.25 12.87 -13.50
C TYR A 493 -5.75 12.79 -13.25
N VAL A 494 -5.10 11.82 -13.89
CA VAL A 494 -3.65 11.62 -13.79
C VAL A 494 -3.06 11.73 -15.18
N ASP A 495 -2.34 12.80 -15.46
CA ASP A 495 -1.73 13.05 -16.75
C ASP A 495 -0.29 12.50 -16.89
N HIS A 496 0.03 11.52 -16.06
CA HIS A 496 1.30 10.79 -16.17
C HIS A 496 1.33 9.93 -17.43
N GLU A 497 2.46 9.90 -18.12
CA GLU A 497 2.64 9.22 -19.41
C GLU A 497 2.18 7.75 -19.38
N MET A 498 2.52 7.02 -18.33
CA MET A 498 2.11 5.63 -18.16
C MET A 498 0.60 5.51 -18.06
N TYR A 499 -0.05 6.39 -17.29
CA TYR A 499 -1.50 6.38 -17.11
C TYR A 499 -2.23 6.69 -18.42
N ILE A 500 -1.70 7.64 -19.18
CA ILE A 500 -2.25 7.98 -20.52
C ILE A 500 -2.11 6.78 -21.47
N ARG A 501 -0.92 6.18 -21.55
CA ARG A 501 -0.65 5.02 -22.43
C ARG A 501 -1.52 3.81 -22.07
N MET A 502 -1.79 3.60 -20.81
CA MET A 502 -2.64 2.50 -20.34
C MET A 502 -4.13 2.83 -20.33
N GLY A 503 -4.53 4.05 -20.71
CA GLY A 503 -5.92 4.49 -20.64
C GLY A 503 -6.48 4.57 -19.23
N ALA A 504 -5.60 4.78 -18.24
CA ALA A 504 -5.90 4.84 -16.81
C ALA A 504 -5.83 6.27 -16.25
N ASN A 505 -5.71 7.26 -17.11
CA ASN A 505 -5.63 8.68 -16.74
C ASN A 505 -6.90 9.22 -16.08
N THR A 506 -8.02 8.55 -16.27
CA THR A 506 -9.23 8.70 -15.45
C THR A 506 -9.44 7.43 -14.65
N ASN A 507 -10.14 7.55 -13.53
CA ASN A 507 -10.45 6.45 -12.62
C ASN A 507 -11.53 5.49 -13.16
N THR A 508 -11.48 5.15 -14.41
CA THR A 508 -12.41 4.20 -15.01
C THR A 508 -11.90 2.77 -14.96
N GLY A 509 -12.76 1.81 -15.27
CA GLY A 509 -12.42 0.40 -15.18
C GLY A 509 -11.30 0.01 -16.15
N MET A 510 -10.45 -0.87 -15.67
CA MET A 510 -9.40 -1.55 -16.43
C MET A 510 -9.63 -3.05 -16.43
N GLU A 511 -9.16 -3.71 -17.48
CA GLU A 511 -9.22 -5.17 -17.54
C GLU A 511 -8.30 -5.80 -16.47
N GLY A 512 -8.84 -6.74 -15.70
CA GLY A 512 -8.08 -7.46 -14.69
C GLY A 512 -7.24 -8.62 -15.26
N ILE A 513 -6.38 -9.19 -14.44
CA ILE A 513 -5.55 -10.34 -14.81
C ILE A 513 -6.23 -11.71 -14.61
N ARG A 514 -7.45 -11.72 -14.05
CA ARG A 514 -8.18 -12.98 -13.90
C ARG A 514 -8.56 -13.50 -15.28
N PRO A 515 -8.00 -14.65 -15.70
CA PRO A 515 -8.35 -15.20 -17.00
C PRO A 515 -9.78 -15.73 -16.97
N GLN A 516 -10.63 -15.23 -17.87
CA GLN A 516 -11.93 -15.85 -18.14
C GLN A 516 -11.72 -17.07 -19.03
N ARG A 517 -11.07 -18.11 -18.49
CA ARG A 517 -10.77 -19.33 -19.22
C ARG A 517 -11.83 -20.38 -18.94
N LYS A 518 -12.30 -21.07 -19.97
CA LYS A 518 -13.16 -22.25 -19.80
C LYS A 518 -12.49 -23.32 -18.92
N GLU A 519 -11.17 -23.38 -18.94
CA GLU A 519 -10.36 -24.37 -18.20
C GLU A 519 -10.34 -24.11 -16.70
N TYR A 520 -10.48 -22.84 -16.26
CA TYR A 520 -10.39 -22.42 -14.85
C TYR A 520 -11.62 -21.60 -14.46
N PRO A 521 -12.81 -22.24 -14.41
CA PRO A 521 -14.07 -21.51 -14.29
C PRO A 521 -14.39 -21.02 -12.86
N TYR A 522 -13.59 -21.41 -11.87
CA TYR A 522 -13.90 -21.12 -10.47
C TYR A 522 -13.00 -20.02 -9.91
N VAL A 523 -13.61 -19.08 -9.20
CA VAL A 523 -12.88 -18.04 -8.46
C VAL A 523 -12.39 -18.63 -7.14
N LEU A 524 -11.10 -18.48 -6.86
CA LEU A 524 -10.53 -18.81 -5.56
C LEU A 524 -10.63 -17.61 -4.62
N MET A 525 -11.44 -17.74 -3.58
CA MET A 525 -11.59 -16.74 -2.52
C MET A 525 -10.80 -17.20 -1.28
N THR A 526 -9.98 -16.30 -0.73
CA THR A 526 -9.09 -16.62 0.40
C THR A 526 -9.39 -15.73 1.61
N PRO A 527 -10.59 -15.82 2.24
CA PRO A 527 -10.95 -15.01 3.38
C PRO A 527 -10.18 -15.40 4.64
N HIS A 528 -10.32 -14.55 5.68
CA HIS A 528 -9.86 -14.88 7.03
C HIS A 528 -10.58 -16.10 7.59
N ALA A 529 -9.87 -16.88 8.40
CA ALA A 529 -10.47 -17.97 9.12
C ALA A 529 -11.32 -17.46 10.30
N ARG A 530 -12.41 -18.16 10.59
CA ARG A 530 -13.29 -17.78 11.71
C ARG A 530 -12.59 -17.83 13.07
N TRP A 531 -11.65 -18.72 13.27
CA TRP A 531 -11.06 -19.05 14.57
C TRP A 531 -9.59 -18.65 14.69
N SER A 532 -9.05 -17.95 13.72
CA SER A 532 -7.67 -17.48 13.74
C SER A 532 -7.51 -16.27 12.85
N ILE A 533 -6.68 -15.33 13.27
CA ILE A 533 -6.24 -14.23 12.43
C ILE A 533 -4.98 -14.65 11.68
N HIS A 534 -5.03 -14.64 10.36
CA HIS A 534 -3.95 -15.13 9.50
C HIS A 534 -3.44 -16.51 9.95
N SER A 535 -2.16 -16.64 10.25
CA SER A 535 -1.55 -17.88 10.72
C SER A 535 -1.51 -18.03 12.24
N ASN A 536 -1.96 -17.03 12.98
CA ASN A 536 -1.99 -17.10 14.42
C ASN A 536 -2.86 -18.27 14.89
N TYR A 537 -2.38 -18.99 15.88
CA TYR A 537 -3.05 -20.15 16.49
C TYR A 537 -3.26 -21.35 15.56
N LYS A 538 -2.73 -21.37 14.33
CA LYS A 538 -2.78 -22.55 13.45
C LYS A 538 -2.02 -23.76 14.01
N THR A 539 -1.17 -23.56 15.02
CA THR A 539 -0.50 -24.65 15.76
C THR A 539 -1.27 -25.08 17.01
N SER A 540 -2.33 -24.38 17.40
CA SER A 540 -3.18 -24.75 18.54
C SER A 540 -4.06 -25.95 18.20
N ARG A 541 -3.84 -27.07 18.89
CA ARG A 541 -4.64 -28.32 18.67
C ARG A 541 -6.13 -28.08 18.88
N THR A 542 -6.51 -27.24 19.84
CA THR A 542 -7.91 -26.92 20.14
C THR A 542 -8.53 -26.16 18.97
N LEU A 543 -7.87 -25.10 18.49
CA LEU A 543 -8.39 -24.31 17.37
C LEU A 543 -8.35 -25.06 16.04
N LEU A 544 -7.35 -25.92 15.84
CA LEU A 544 -7.33 -26.79 14.65
C LEU A 544 -8.51 -27.76 14.60
N ARG A 545 -8.93 -28.31 15.75
CA ARG A 545 -10.13 -29.18 15.79
C ARG A 545 -11.39 -28.45 15.36
N LEU A 546 -11.53 -27.18 15.68
CA LEU A 546 -12.65 -26.33 15.23
C LEU A 546 -12.63 -26.08 13.72
N GLN A 547 -11.48 -26.26 13.08
CA GLN A 547 -11.25 -26.03 11.64
C GLN A 547 -11.01 -27.35 10.87
N ARG A 548 -11.51 -28.47 11.34
CA ARG A 548 -11.29 -29.83 10.78
C ARG A 548 -9.83 -30.32 10.83
N GLY A 549 -8.92 -29.59 11.48
CA GLY A 549 -7.53 -30.00 11.69
C GLY A 549 -6.59 -29.89 10.49
N VAL A 550 -7.09 -29.61 9.29
CA VAL A 550 -6.34 -29.55 8.04
C VAL A 550 -6.85 -28.43 7.14
N PRO A 551 -6.05 -27.97 6.16
CA PRO A 551 -6.52 -27.05 5.14
C PRO A 551 -7.74 -27.61 4.40
N ALA A 552 -8.86 -26.89 4.46
CA ALA A 552 -10.11 -27.31 3.83
C ALA A 552 -10.65 -26.22 2.90
N ALA A 553 -10.99 -26.59 1.69
CA ALA A 553 -11.64 -25.73 0.72
C ALA A 553 -13.16 -25.96 0.72
N GLN A 554 -13.94 -24.92 0.95
CA GLN A 554 -15.39 -25.01 0.83
C GLN A 554 -15.75 -24.99 -0.65
N VAL A 555 -16.50 -25.99 -1.08
CA VAL A 555 -16.97 -26.16 -2.45
C VAL A 555 -18.50 -26.30 -2.47
N ASN A 556 -19.12 -25.77 -3.51
CA ASN A 556 -20.56 -25.89 -3.67
C ASN A 556 -20.97 -27.39 -3.72
N ARG A 557 -21.94 -27.76 -2.89
CA ARG A 557 -22.38 -29.15 -2.75
C ARG A 557 -22.84 -29.74 -4.09
N VAL A 558 -23.69 -29.05 -4.83
CA VAL A 558 -24.25 -29.53 -6.09
C VAL A 558 -23.15 -29.73 -7.14
N VAL A 559 -22.26 -28.75 -7.27
CA VAL A 559 -21.13 -28.80 -8.20
C VAL A 559 -20.16 -29.94 -7.82
N ALA A 560 -19.89 -30.14 -6.54
CA ALA A 560 -19.02 -31.20 -6.05
C ALA A 560 -19.60 -32.60 -6.36
N GLU A 561 -20.90 -32.76 -6.19
CA GLU A 561 -21.61 -34.03 -6.51
C GLU A 561 -21.51 -34.38 -7.99
N THR A 562 -21.62 -33.38 -8.90
CA THR A 562 -21.43 -33.65 -10.35
C THR A 562 -20.01 -34.06 -10.70
N LYS A 563 -19.04 -33.72 -9.86
CA LYS A 563 -17.63 -34.15 -9.99
C LYS A 563 -17.29 -35.42 -9.20
N GLY A 564 -18.27 -36.06 -8.58
CA GLY A 564 -18.07 -37.26 -7.75
C GLY A 564 -17.27 -37.02 -6.46
N ILE A 565 -17.26 -35.77 -5.96
CA ILE A 565 -16.54 -35.36 -4.76
C ILE A 565 -17.47 -35.42 -3.56
N LYS A 566 -17.02 -36.06 -2.48
CA LYS A 566 -17.72 -36.19 -1.20
C LYS A 566 -17.07 -35.30 -0.15
N ASP A 567 -17.82 -34.97 0.90
CA ASP A 567 -17.29 -34.25 2.05
C ASP A 567 -16.11 -35.02 2.68
N GLY A 568 -14.99 -34.33 2.90
CA GLY A 568 -13.77 -34.93 3.41
C GLY A 568 -12.83 -35.53 2.35
N ASP A 569 -13.23 -35.64 1.09
CA ASP A 569 -12.33 -36.10 0.02
C ASP A 569 -11.15 -35.13 -0.13
N THR A 570 -9.99 -35.64 -0.50
CA THR A 570 -8.90 -34.78 -0.97
C THR A 570 -9.20 -34.31 -2.39
N ILE A 571 -9.14 -33.00 -2.63
CA ILE A 571 -9.27 -32.42 -3.96
C ILE A 571 -7.95 -31.75 -4.37
N ARG A 572 -7.66 -31.84 -5.66
CA ARG A 572 -6.62 -31.08 -6.34
C ARG A 572 -7.22 -29.80 -6.86
N ILE A 573 -6.64 -28.66 -6.52
CA ILE A 573 -7.03 -27.33 -6.99
C ILE A 573 -5.86 -26.79 -7.80
N PHE A 574 -6.10 -26.35 -9.03
CA PHE A 574 -5.02 -26.05 -9.97
C PHE A 574 -5.40 -25.01 -11.02
N ASN A 575 -4.38 -24.40 -11.60
CA ASN A 575 -4.42 -23.58 -12.81
C ASN A 575 -3.10 -23.68 -13.58
N ASN A 576 -2.88 -22.78 -14.55
CA ASN A 576 -1.64 -22.74 -15.33
C ASN A 576 -0.40 -22.30 -14.52
N LEU A 577 -0.58 -21.75 -13.32
CA LEU A 577 0.51 -21.30 -12.45
C LEU A 577 1.01 -22.40 -11.51
N GLY A 578 0.12 -23.31 -11.11
CA GLY A 578 0.47 -24.36 -10.18
C GLY A 578 -0.73 -25.16 -9.67
N GLU A 579 -0.51 -25.86 -8.56
CA GLU A 579 -1.52 -26.70 -7.92
C GLU A 579 -1.31 -26.80 -6.42
N PHE A 580 -2.38 -27.06 -5.70
CA PHE A 580 -2.32 -27.46 -4.30
C PHE A 580 -3.43 -28.46 -3.97
N PHE A 581 -3.36 -29.06 -2.79
CA PHE A 581 -4.30 -30.08 -2.34
C PHE A 581 -4.94 -29.67 -1.03
N ALA A 582 -6.26 -29.81 -0.94
CA ALA A 582 -7.03 -29.50 0.26
C ALA A 582 -8.12 -30.54 0.48
N MET A 583 -8.65 -30.60 1.69
CA MET A 583 -9.84 -31.36 1.98
C MET A 583 -11.10 -30.65 1.46
N ALA A 584 -11.96 -31.33 0.75
CA ALA A 584 -13.25 -30.78 0.35
C ALA A 584 -14.18 -30.65 1.56
N LYS A 585 -14.72 -29.44 1.74
CA LYS A 585 -15.80 -29.15 2.69
C LYS A 585 -17.04 -28.76 1.89
N LEU A 586 -17.99 -29.68 1.77
CA LEU A 586 -19.22 -29.41 1.01
C LEU A 586 -20.07 -28.37 1.74
N SER A 587 -20.47 -27.32 1.03
CA SER A 587 -21.26 -26.22 1.58
C SER A 587 -22.31 -25.75 0.58
N SER A 588 -23.54 -25.52 1.05
CA SER A 588 -24.59 -24.90 0.25
C SER A 588 -24.43 -23.38 0.16
N SER A 589 -23.60 -22.78 1.02
CA SER A 589 -23.27 -21.36 0.98
C SER A 589 -22.06 -21.01 0.11
N ALA A 590 -21.30 -22.02 -0.35
CA ALA A 590 -20.24 -21.76 -1.31
C ALA A 590 -20.86 -21.44 -2.68
N PRO A 591 -20.36 -20.40 -3.40
CA PRO A 591 -20.87 -20.08 -4.72
C PRO A 591 -20.60 -21.22 -5.71
N ALA A 592 -21.49 -21.36 -6.70
CA ALA A 592 -21.37 -22.43 -7.70
C ALA A 592 -20.15 -22.25 -8.62
N ASP A 593 -19.72 -21.02 -8.80
CA ASP A 593 -18.58 -20.60 -9.61
C ASP A 593 -17.32 -20.25 -8.79
N GLY A 594 -17.27 -20.67 -7.51
CA GLY A 594 -16.16 -20.32 -6.63
C GLY A 594 -15.80 -21.39 -5.61
N LEU A 595 -14.60 -21.26 -5.08
CA LEU A 595 -14.09 -22.00 -3.93
C LEU A 595 -13.70 -21.03 -2.82
N VAL A 596 -13.98 -21.41 -1.58
CA VAL A 596 -13.59 -20.62 -0.41
C VAL A 596 -12.52 -21.36 0.38
N MET A 597 -11.32 -20.84 0.39
CA MET A 597 -10.18 -21.38 1.10
C MET A 597 -9.71 -20.40 2.17
N GLU A 598 -10.05 -20.64 3.43
CA GLU A 598 -9.56 -19.80 4.52
C GLU A 598 -8.03 -19.80 4.55
N HIS A 599 -7.43 -18.62 4.50
CA HIS A 599 -5.98 -18.48 4.46
C HIS A 599 -5.31 -18.70 5.84
N GLY A 600 -4.01 -18.58 5.89
CA GLY A 600 -3.22 -18.65 7.12
C GLY A 600 -2.63 -20.02 7.42
N TRP A 601 -2.82 -20.97 6.55
CA TRP A 601 -2.18 -22.27 6.65
C TRP A 601 -0.74 -22.21 6.14
N GLU A 602 0.18 -22.81 6.88
CA GLU A 602 1.56 -22.93 6.45
C GLU A 602 1.71 -23.97 5.33
N PRO A 603 2.63 -23.82 4.38
CA PRO A 603 2.86 -24.78 3.32
C PRO A 603 3.05 -26.23 3.79
N TYR A 604 3.75 -26.46 4.91
CA TYR A 604 3.93 -27.80 5.47
C TYR A 604 2.65 -28.47 5.98
N MET A 605 1.57 -27.73 6.14
CA MET A 605 0.24 -28.27 6.51
C MET A 605 -0.52 -28.82 5.31
N TYR A 606 -0.07 -28.51 4.10
CA TYR A 606 -0.64 -29.04 2.85
C TYR A 606 0.12 -30.27 2.37
N LYS A 607 -0.53 -31.09 1.58
CA LYS A 607 0.18 -32.17 0.87
C LYS A 607 1.26 -31.59 -0.04
N PHE A 608 2.41 -32.24 -0.07
CA PHE A 608 3.57 -31.85 -0.89
C PHE A 608 4.14 -30.47 -0.58
N ASN A 609 3.84 -29.91 0.58
CA ASN A 609 4.26 -28.55 0.99
C ASN A 609 3.87 -27.45 -0.03
N LYS A 610 2.73 -27.64 -0.71
CA LYS A 610 2.20 -26.70 -1.70
C LYS A 610 0.95 -26.03 -1.15
N GLY A 611 1.06 -24.77 -0.77
CA GLY A 611 -0.05 -23.96 -0.26
C GLY A 611 -0.93 -23.40 -1.38
N HIS A 612 -2.03 -22.76 -1.00
CA HIS A 612 -2.98 -22.16 -1.94
C HIS A 612 -2.37 -21.03 -2.81
N ASN A 613 -1.24 -20.47 -2.41
CA ASN A 613 -0.56 -19.43 -3.17
C ASN A 613 0.15 -19.93 -4.44
N GLU A 614 0.30 -21.23 -4.60
CA GLU A 614 0.87 -21.79 -5.84
C GLU A 614 0.01 -21.46 -7.10
N VAL A 615 -1.26 -21.14 -6.90
CA VAL A 615 -2.21 -20.79 -7.98
C VAL A 615 -2.56 -19.30 -8.03
N VAL A 616 -1.93 -18.48 -7.18
CA VAL A 616 -2.20 -17.06 -7.10
C VAL A 616 -1.25 -16.30 -8.03
N PRO A 617 -1.76 -15.35 -8.86
CA PRO A 617 -0.92 -14.52 -9.70
C PRO A 617 -0.02 -13.58 -8.87
N THR A 618 1.20 -13.38 -9.32
CA THR A 618 2.18 -12.46 -8.74
C THR A 618 2.76 -11.57 -9.82
N SER A 619 1.90 -10.87 -10.54
CA SER A 619 2.28 -10.06 -11.70
C SER A 619 2.70 -8.66 -11.28
N LEU A 620 3.55 -8.01 -12.08
CA LEU A 620 3.87 -6.60 -11.89
C LEU A 620 2.76 -5.73 -12.50
N ASN A 621 2.36 -4.70 -11.75
CA ASN A 621 1.45 -3.67 -12.25
C ASN A 621 2.26 -2.42 -12.61
N LEU A 622 2.28 -2.05 -13.88
CA LEU A 622 3.02 -0.88 -14.35
C LEU A 622 2.52 0.43 -13.76
N LEU A 623 1.25 0.52 -13.42
CA LEU A 623 0.71 1.72 -12.76
C LEU A 623 1.26 1.89 -11.35
N GLU A 624 1.48 0.79 -10.63
CA GLU A 624 2.11 0.81 -9.30
C GLU A 624 3.62 1.08 -9.38
N MET A 625 4.23 0.74 -10.51
CA MET A 625 5.63 1.02 -10.79
C MET A 625 5.88 2.45 -11.28
N ALA A 626 4.84 3.18 -11.67
CA ALA A 626 4.93 4.54 -12.17
C ALA A 626 5.46 5.47 -11.07
N ASP A 627 6.78 5.59 -11.00
CA ASP A 627 7.48 6.46 -10.07
C ASP A 627 7.61 7.88 -10.63
N GLY A 628 7.78 8.84 -9.76
CA GLY A 628 7.98 10.23 -10.16
C GLY A 628 6.70 10.91 -10.65
N TRP A 629 5.57 10.48 -10.17
CA TRP A 629 4.30 11.16 -10.42
C TRP A 629 4.33 12.55 -9.82
N GLY A 630 4.63 13.52 -10.63
CA GLY A 630 4.65 14.90 -10.18
C GLY A 630 3.45 15.30 -9.36
N HIS A 631 2.27 14.74 -9.64
CA HIS A 631 1.07 15.08 -8.90
C HIS A 631 0.72 14.21 -7.70
N LEU A 632 1.42 13.14 -7.44
CA LEU A 632 1.12 12.30 -6.28
C LEU A 632 2.20 12.30 -5.22
N LYS A 633 3.41 12.75 -5.53
CA LYS A 633 4.57 12.78 -4.61
C LYS A 633 4.85 11.44 -3.90
N PHE A 634 4.35 10.35 -4.45
CA PHE A 634 4.68 9.02 -3.99
C PHE A 634 5.93 8.54 -4.74
N GLY A 635 6.87 8.01 -4.01
CA GLY A 635 7.83 7.11 -4.63
C GLY A 635 7.07 5.90 -5.17
N GLY A 636 7.31 5.51 -6.41
CA GLY A 636 6.74 4.30 -6.97
C GLY A 636 7.03 3.13 -6.07
N LEU A 637 6.01 2.47 -5.63
CA LEU A 637 6.14 1.21 -4.93
C LEU A 637 6.17 0.13 -6.00
N TRP A 638 7.33 -0.43 -6.20
CA TRP A 638 7.43 -1.66 -6.94
C TRP A 638 6.92 -2.80 -6.06
N ASP A 639 5.61 -2.81 -5.89
CA ASP A 639 4.98 -3.86 -5.14
C ASP A 639 4.58 -4.99 -6.08
N GLY A 640 5.31 -6.04 -5.97
CA GLY A 640 4.95 -7.29 -6.56
C GLY A 640 3.93 -8.04 -5.75
N ASN A 641 2.85 -7.42 -5.39
CA ASN A 641 1.81 -7.99 -4.58
C ASN A 641 1.25 -9.28 -5.16
N GLN A 642 0.89 -10.15 -4.26
CA GLN A 642 -0.02 -11.23 -4.55
C GLN A 642 -1.41 -10.68 -4.80
N TYR A 643 -1.89 -10.88 -5.99
CA TYR A 643 -3.28 -10.61 -6.30
C TYR A 643 -4.13 -11.81 -5.88
N ALA A 644 -4.24 -11.97 -4.56
CA ALA A 644 -4.81 -13.16 -3.93
C ALA A 644 -6.26 -13.44 -4.34
N TYR A 645 -6.97 -12.44 -4.84
CA TYR A 645 -8.36 -12.55 -5.26
C TYR A 645 -8.54 -12.59 -6.78
N ASP A 646 -7.46 -12.54 -7.55
CA ASP A 646 -7.48 -12.77 -8.99
C ASP A 646 -7.20 -14.23 -9.38
N GLY A 647 -7.21 -15.15 -8.41
CA GLY A 647 -7.04 -16.57 -8.67
C GLY A 647 -8.24 -17.16 -9.39
N ALA A 648 -8.02 -17.65 -10.63
CA ALA A 648 -8.97 -18.51 -11.34
C ALA A 648 -8.43 -19.93 -11.33
N VAL A 649 -9.24 -20.90 -10.95
CA VAL A 649 -8.83 -22.29 -10.73
C VAL A 649 -9.84 -23.30 -11.29
N ASN A 650 -9.39 -24.53 -11.43
CA ASN A 650 -10.26 -25.69 -11.54
C ASN A 650 -9.98 -26.63 -10.36
N TYR A 651 -10.87 -27.57 -10.11
CA TYR A 651 -10.68 -28.58 -9.08
C TYR A 651 -11.29 -29.93 -9.47
N GLU A 652 -10.69 -30.98 -8.96
CA GLU A 652 -11.11 -32.37 -9.20
C GLU A 652 -10.84 -33.24 -7.97
N LYS A 653 -11.44 -34.38 -7.90
CA LYS A 653 -11.10 -35.38 -6.88
C LYS A 653 -9.67 -35.85 -7.10
N ALA A 654 -8.84 -35.77 -6.07
CA ALA A 654 -7.46 -36.19 -6.17
C ALA A 654 -7.35 -37.71 -6.26
N LYS A 655 -6.49 -38.19 -7.13
CA LYS A 655 -6.10 -39.62 -7.24
C LYS A 655 -4.88 -39.86 -6.34
N VAL A 656 -5.03 -39.65 -5.02
CA VAL A 656 -3.92 -39.75 -4.06
C VAL A 656 -4.23 -40.78 -3.00
#